data_e5b3b1dd87094e787fbf7ba84126a1ce
#
_entry.id   e5b3b1dd87094e787fbf7ba84126a1ce
#
_cell.length_a   1.000
_cell.length_b   1.000
_cell.length_c   1.000
_cell.angle_alpha   90.00
_cell.angle_beta   90.00
_cell.angle_gamma   90.00
#
_symmetry.space_group_name_H-M   'P 1'
#
loop_
_entity.id
_entity.type
_entity.pdbx_description
1 polymer ?
#
loop_
_entity_poly.entity_id
_entity_poly.type
_entity_poly.pdbx_seq_one_letter_code
_entity_poly.pdbx_strand_id
1 'polypeptide(L)'
;MAENNHIPAPYQVSVEVGGRALILETGKMAKQANGAIVAKYGDTVVLNTAVMASKPNDRDFLPLTVDYREYTYSAGKIPGGFFKREGRPTEREILVSRLTDRPMRPLFPESWRNETQINAMVLSADSENDPDVIAVTGAAAAAYCSDLPFATPIAAVRVGLLNGQLVANPTVAEQKTSALNIVIAASEEAIMMVESGALEVSEETVVEALEFGHTQIKKIIGAIKELHAKLKPKKVEVAPFPFDDSIYATLKKTISADLKDALNTEKHPKKESYALVDALKAKLVEAIPEEDEEKITLTKRAFDRLKEEIFRDEILNARRRPDGRKFDQIRKITCETTLLPRVHGSALFTRGETQALATLTLGTKEDHQRLDLLFAQDTFKRFMLHYNFPSFSVGEVKPNRGPGRREIGHGALAERALTSLLPPETEFPYAMRLVSDILESNGSSSMATVCGGSLAMMDAGVPLKSPCAGIAMGLVVGDAGKYSILTDIAGAEDHYGDMDFKVAGTRSGITALQMDIKVTGISIPMMREALAQAKKARLEILDTMDATLAEPRAAISAYAPRLFKLSIPTDKIRDLIGPGGKKIKSIIEQTGVKIDVHEDGTVHIFATSGSGGDAALQMVRDVTASAEMGKTYLGKVVRLAEFGAFVELFPGTDGLLHISEIAEHRVRDVRDELKLGDQVMVKVLAIEGNKVRLSRKALIKEAREKQALKQAAAGASGAADAPPAE
;
A
#
# COMPACT_ATOMS: atom_id res chain seq x y z
N MET A 1 6.69 -36.37 -51.72
CA MET A 1 6.01 -35.06 -51.88
C MET A 1 5.77 -34.56 -50.47
N ALA A 2 6.49 -33.55 -50.02
CA ALA A 2 6.27 -32.98 -48.70
C ALA A 2 4.95 -32.18 -48.71
N GLU A 3 3.97 -32.65 -47.96
CA GLU A 3 2.77 -31.87 -47.66
C GLU A 3 3.21 -30.55 -47.04
N ASN A 4 2.97 -29.45 -47.76
CA ASN A 4 3.09 -28.11 -47.24
C ASN A 4 2.15 -27.99 -46.03
N ASN A 5 2.67 -28.12 -44.83
CA ASN A 5 1.99 -27.73 -43.62
C ASN A 5 1.78 -26.21 -43.65
N HIS A 6 0.70 -25.81 -44.34
CA HIS A 6 0.22 -24.44 -44.36
C HIS A 6 -0.26 -24.12 -42.93
N ILE A 7 0.59 -23.47 -42.13
CA ILE A 7 0.16 -22.90 -40.86
C ILE A 7 -0.86 -21.82 -41.23
N PRO A 8 -2.15 -21.98 -40.89
CA PRO A 8 -3.15 -20.96 -41.20
C PRO A 8 -2.67 -19.61 -40.66
N ALA A 9 -2.91 -18.55 -41.42
CA ALA A 9 -2.61 -17.20 -40.93
C ALA A 9 -3.37 -16.96 -39.63
N PRO A 10 -2.70 -16.33 -38.64
CA PRO A 10 -3.35 -16.06 -37.37
C PRO A 10 -4.55 -15.11 -37.56
N TYR A 11 -5.60 -15.34 -36.81
CA TYR A 11 -6.73 -14.40 -36.74
C TYR A 11 -6.32 -13.22 -35.88
N GLN A 12 -6.62 -12.02 -36.35
CA GLN A 12 -6.24 -10.78 -35.64
C GLN A 12 -7.38 -9.75 -35.73
N VAL A 13 -7.53 -8.98 -34.64
CA VAL A 13 -8.37 -7.77 -34.59
C VAL A 13 -7.58 -6.67 -33.92
N SER A 14 -7.95 -5.42 -34.21
CA SER A 14 -7.30 -4.24 -33.61
C SER A 14 -8.35 -3.20 -33.23
N VAL A 15 -8.14 -2.53 -32.09
CA VAL A 15 -9.00 -1.45 -31.61
C VAL A 15 -8.14 -0.36 -30.98
N GLU A 16 -8.51 0.90 -31.20
CA GLU A 16 -7.80 2.04 -30.59
C GLU A 16 -8.35 2.32 -29.19
N VAL A 17 -7.44 2.41 -28.21
CA VAL A 17 -7.72 2.75 -26.81
C VAL A 17 -6.65 3.72 -26.33
N GLY A 18 -7.03 4.88 -25.78
CA GLY A 18 -6.08 5.85 -25.28
C GLY A 18 -5.05 6.33 -26.30
N GLY A 19 -5.45 6.44 -27.59
CA GLY A 19 -4.60 6.87 -28.70
C GLY A 19 -3.59 5.82 -29.21
N ARG A 20 -3.71 4.55 -28.75
CA ARG A 20 -2.82 3.44 -29.14
C ARG A 20 -3.64 2.22 -29.54
N ALA A 21 -3.08 1.41 -30.45
CA ALA A 21 -3.73 0.19 -30.91
C ALA A 21 -3.56 -0.97 -29.92
N LEU A 22 -4.67 -1.53 -29.46
CA LEU A 22 -4.71 -2.82 -28.79
C LEU A 22 -4.99 -3.90 -29.87
N ILE A 23 -4.08 -4.84 -30.00
CA ILE A 23 -4.15 -5.93 -30.99
C ILE A 23 -4.36 -7.24 -30.24
N LEU A 24 -5.38 -8.02 -30.67
CA LEU A 24 -5.64 -9.36 -30.16
C LEU A 24 -5.42 -10.37 -31.30
N GLU A 25 -4.46 -11.29 -31.11
CA GLU A 25 -4.06 -12.31 -32.09
C GLU A 25 -4.26 -13.71 -31.51
N THR A 26 -4.74 -14.64 -32.34
CA THR A 26 -4.89 -16.06 -31.96
C THR A 26 -4.50 -17.01 -33.10
N GLY A 27 -4.26 -18.29 -32.76
CA GLY A 27 -4.00 -19.36 -33.75
C GLY A 27 -2.51 -19.58 -34.07
N LYS A 28 -1.58 -18.76 -33.50
CA LYS A 28 -0.14 -18.92 -33.72
C LYS A 28 0.56 -19.59 -32.55
N MET A 29 0.30 -19.18 -31.33
CA MET A 29 0.96 -19.65 -30.10
C MET A 29 0.02 -20.53 -29.26
N ALA A 30 0.57 -21.38 -28.40
CA ALA A 30 -0.11 -22.19 -27.39
C ALA A 30 -1.33 -22.97 -27.94
N LYS A 31 -1.20 -23.63 -29.07
CA LYS A 31 -2.29 -24.34 -29.82
C LYS A 31 -2.90 -25.53 -29.07
N GLN A 32 -2.30 -25.98 -27.96
CA GLN A 32 -2.86 -27.07 -27.13
C GLN A 32 -3.81 -26.54 -26.05
N ALA A 33 -3.81 -25.23 -25.76
CA ALA A 33 -4.79 -24.64 -24.88
C ALA A 33 -6.18 -24.58 -25.58
N ASN A 34 -7.25 -24.64 -24.80
CA ASN A 34 -8.61 -24.47 -25.32
C ASN A 34 -8.78 -23.07 -25.94
N GLY A 35 -8.18 -22.05 -25.33
CA GLY A 35 -8.10 -20.70 -25.88
C GLY A 35 -6.71 -20.11 -25.66
N ALA A 36 -6.20 -19.36 -26.65
CA ALA A 36 -4.93 -18.66 -26.56
C ALA A 36 -5.02 -17.32 -27.30
N ILE A 37 -4.74 -16.23 -26.61
CA ILE A 37 -4.72 -14.86 -27.14
C ILE A 37 -3.38 -14.22 -26.84
N VAL A 38 -2.73 -13.67 -27.86
CA VAL A 38 -1.60 -12.75 -27.72
C VAL A 38 -2.16 -11.34 -27.80
N ALA A 39 -2.14 -10.63 -26.68
CA ALA A 39 -2.56 -9.24 -26.60
C ALA A 39 -1.33 -8.33 -26.70
N LYS A 40 -1.36 -7.33 -27.59
CA LYS A 40 -0.26 -6.39 -27.84
C LYS A 40 -0.75 -4.96 -27.69
N TYR A 41 0.02 -4.15 -26.97
CA TYR A 41 -0.28 -2.74 -26.79
C TYR A 41 1.06 -1.96 -26.70
N GLY A 42 1.39 -1.22 -27.76
CA GLY A 42 2.76 -0.80 -27.99
C GLY A 42 3.68 -2.02 -28.17
N ASP A 43 4.85 -2.01 -27.53
CA ASP A 43 5.78 -3.16 -27.51
C ASP A 43 5.53 -4.09 -26.32
N THR A 44 4.52 -3.80 -25.47
CA THR A 44 4.07 -4.72 -24.43
C THR A 44 3.21 -5.85 -25.03
N VAL A 45 3.61 -7.09 -24.77
CA VAL A 45 2.99 -8.32 -25.31
C VAL A 45 2.70 -9.30 -24.18
N VAL A 46 1.45 -9.73 -24.06
CA VAL A 46 0.99 -10.72 -23.07
C VAL A 46 0.36 -11.91 -23.77
N LEU A 47 0.87 -13.11 -23.51
CA LEU A 47 0.24 -14.36 -23.90
C LEU A 47 -0.76 -14.79 -22.82
N ASN A 48 -2.02 -14.95 -23.20
CA ASN A 48 -3.09 -15.39 -22.32
C ASN A 48 -3.62 -16.73 -22.81
N THR A 49 -3.70 -17.72 -21.91
CA THR A 49 -4.22 -19.05 -22.23
C THR A 49 -5.35 -19.42 -21.28
N ALA A 50 -6.34 -20.12 -21.79
CA ALA A 50 -7.44 -20.70 -21.03
C ALA A 50 -7.47 -22.20 -21.28
N VAL A 51 -7.48 -22.99 -20.22
CA VAL A 51 -7.49 -24.47 -20.30
C VAL A 51 -8.49 -25.01 -19.29
N MET A 52 -9.23 -26.04 -19.66
CA MET A 52 -10.14 -26.75 -18.78
C MET A 52 -9.83 -28.26 -18.75
N ALA A 53 -10.03 -28.89 -17.61
CA ALA A 53 -9.95 -30.34 -17.47
C ALA A 53 -11.12 -30.99 -18.19
N SER A 54 -10.91 -32.21 -18.71
CA SER A 54 -11.95 -32.98 -19.46
C SER A 54 -13.04 -33.55 -18.55
N LYS A 55 -12.82 -33.63 -17.23
CA LYS A 55 -13.77 -34.20 -16.26
C LYS A 55 -14.04 -33.21 -15.14
N PRO A 56 -15.27 -33.18 -14.61
CA PRO A 56 -15.59 -32.40 -13.42
C PRO A 56 -14.83 -32.89 -12.19
N ASN A 57 -14.65 -31.99 -11.23
CA ASN A 57 -14.09 -32.24 -9.91
C ASN A 57 -15.23 -32.34 -8.88
N ASP A 58 -15.03 -33.08 -7.79
CA ASP A 58 -16.01 -33.26 -6.70
C ASP A 58 -16.09 -32.06 -5.73
N ARG A 59 -15.49 -30.93 -6.07
CA ARG A 59 -15.54 -29.72 -5.22
C ARG A 59 -16.88 -29.00 -5.34
N ASP A 60 -17.35 -28.42 -4.24
CA ASP A 60 -18.61 -27.65 -4.19
C ASP A 60 -18.51 -26.22 -4.73
N PHE A 61 -17.34 -25.82 -5.23
CA PHE A 61 -17.09 -24.47 -5.77
C PHE A 61 -16.45 -24.50 -7.16
N LEU A 62 -16.54 -23.40 -7.88
CA LEU A 62 -15.87 -23.22 -9.16
C LEU A 62 -14.35 -23.37 -9.04
N PRO A 63 -13.73 -24.42 -9.59
CA PRO A 63 -12.29 -24.67 -9.47
C PRO A 63 -11.50 -23.86 -10.52
N LEU A 64 -11.62 -22.53 -10.45
CA LEU A 64 -10.89 -21.57 -11.30
C LEU A 64 -9.59 -21.14 -10.63
N THR A 65 -8.47 -21.32 -11.35
CA THR A 65 -7.16 -20.79 -10.99
C THR A 65 -6.71 -19.79 -12.05
N VAL A 66 -6.31 -18.61 -11.60
CA VAL A 66 -5.74 -17.57 -12.46
C VAL A 66 -4.31 -17.27 -12.01
N ASP A 67 -3.37 -17.35 -12.93
CA ASP A 67 -1.96 -17.05 -12.71
C ASP A 67 -1.48 -16.02 -13.72
N TYR A 68 -0.88 -14.96 -13.20
CA TYR A 68 -0.21 -13.90 -13.96
C TYR A 68 1.27 -13.91 -13.62
N ARG A 69 2.15 -13.82 -14.64
CA ARG A 69 3.60 -13.85 -14.46
C ARG A 69 4.30 -12.78 -15.28
N GLU A 70 5.21 -12.06 -14.61
CA GLU A 70 6.13 -11.10 -15.20
C GLU A 70 7.54 -11.71 -15.23
N TYR A 71 7.91 -12.35 -16.33
CA TYR A 71 9.26 -12.87 -16.50
C TYR A 71 10.24 -11.74 -16.82
N THR A 72 11.37 -11.70 -16.14
CA THR A 72 12.37 -10.63 -16.28
C THR A 72 12.96 -10.51 -17.69
N TYR A 73 12.97 -11.61 -18.46
CA TYR A 73 13.40 -11.60 -19.86
C TYR A 73 12.52 -10.68 -20.74
N SER A 74 11.25 -10.46 -20.37
CA SER A 74 10.35 -9.58 -21.12
C SER A 74 10.82 -8.12 -21.15
N ALA A 75 11.59 -7.70 -20.16
CA ALA A 75 12.27 -6.41 -20.09
C ALA A 75 13.78 -6.51 -20.39
N GLY A 76 14.25 -7.59 -20.99
CA GLY A 76 15.68 -7.79 -21.31
C GLY A 76 16.57 -7.98 -20.09
N LYS A 77 16.04 -8.44 -18.96
CA LYS A 77 16.76 -8.56 -17.69
C LYS A 77 17.00 -10.03 -17.30
N ILE A 78 18.04 -10.24 -16.50
CA ILE A 78 18.29 -11.50 -15.78
C ILE A 78 17.80 -11.31 -14.35
N PRO A 79 17.05 -12.27 -13.75
CA PRO A 79 16.57 -12.17 -12.39
C PRO A 79 17.69 -11.88 -11.39
N GLY A 80 17.41 -11.06 -10.38
CA GLY A 80 18.27 -10.83 -9.24
C GLY A 80 18.49 -12.09 -8.41
N GLY A 81 19.14 -11.97 -7.27
CA GLY A 81 19.37 -13.06 -6.34
C GLY A 81 20.38 -14.12 -6.82
N PHE A 82 20.57 -15.15 -6.00
CA PHE A 82 21.58 -16.20 -6.21
C PHE A 82 21.22 -17.16 -7.36
N PHE A 83 19.97 -17.59 -7.44
CA PHE A 83 19.53 -18.61 -8.41
C PHE A 83 19.36 -18.10 -9.84
N LYS A 84 19.38 -16.79 -10.07
CA LYS A 84 19.16 -16.17 -11.39
C LYS A 84 17.92 -16.71 -12.12
N ARG A 85 16.86 -16.99 -11.35
CA ARG A 85 15.58 -17.52 -11.82
C ARG A 85 14.45 -16.95 -10.97
N GLU A 86 13.30 -16.66 -11.59
CA GLU A 86 12.08 -16.26 -10.90
C GLU A 86 11.62 -17.38 -9.96
N GLY A 87 11.21 -16.98 -8.76
CA GLY A 87 10.73 -17.87 -7.72
C GLY A 87 9.19 -17.90 -7.59
N ARG A 88 8.73 -17.75 -6.35
CA ARG A 88 7.29 -17.61 -6.06
C ARG A 88 6.75 -16.33 -6.69
N PRO A 89 5.44 -16.29 -7.00
CA PRO A 89 4.82 -15.06 -7.48
C PRO A 89 5.07 -13.88 -6.53
N THR A 90 5.41 -12.74 -7.11
CA THR A 90 5.55 -11.48 -6.38
C THR A 90 4.17 -10.97 -5.92
N GLU A 91 4.17 -10.00 -4.99
CA GLU A 91 2.93 -9.34 -4.55
C GLU A 91 2.15 -8.76 -5.76
N ARG A 92 2.84 -8.09 -6.69
CA ARG A 92 2.25 -7.55 -7.91
C ARG A 92 1.62 -8.65 -8.78
N GLU A 93 2.32 -9.75 -9.01
CA GLU A 93 1.78 -10.87 -9.80
C GLU A 93 0.52 -11.48 -9.16
N ILE A 94 0.49 -11.57 -7.84
CA ILE A 94 -0.69 -12.02 -7.08
C ILE A 94 -1.85 -11.03 -7.23
N LEU A 95 -1.59 -9.73 -7.14
CA LEU A 95 -2.61 -8.69 -7.29
C LEU A 95 -3.21 -8.68 -8.70
N VAL A 96 -2.39 -8.79 -9.76
CA VAL A 96 -2.88 -8.85 -11.14
C VAL A 96 -3.63 -10.17 -11.41
N SER A 97 -3.19 -11.30 -10.84
CA SER A 97 -3.98 -12.54 -10.87
C SER A 97 -5.38 -12.34 -10.28
N ARG A 98 -5.49 -11.60 -9.17
CA ARG A 98 -6.77 -11.26 -8.54
C ARG A 98 -7.60 -10.27 -9.38
N LEU A 99 -6.97 -9.28 -10.00
CA LEU A 99 -7.64 -8.37 -10.95
C LEU A 99 -8.30 -9.12 -12.11
N THR A 100 -7.69 -10.22 -12.54
CA THR A 100 -8.20 -11.06 -13.62
C THR A 100 -9.28 -12.05 -13.13
N ASP A 101 -9.06 -12.70 -11.98
CA ASP A 101 -9.98 -13.72 -11.43
C ASP A 101 -11.34 -13.12 -11.06
N ARG A 102 -11.36 -11.96 -10.39
CA ARG A 102 -12.56 -11.36 -9.81
C ARG A 102 -13.66 -11.05 -10.83
N PRO A 103 -13.41 -10.38 -11.96
CA PRO A 103 -14.44 -10.10 -12.95
C PRO A 103 -14.81 -11.32 -13.80
N MET A 104 -13.95 -12.35 -13.90
CA MET A 104 -14.21 -13.54 -14.70
C MET A 104 -15.03 -14.59 -13.95
N ARG A 105 -14.74 -14.79 -12.67
CA ARG A 105 -15.34 -15.84 -11.83
C ARG A 105 -16.87 -15.86 -11.85
N PRO A 106 -17.60 -14.75 -11.65
CA PRO A 106 -19.06 -14.74 -11.63
C PRO A 106 -19.71 -14.99 -13.01
N LEU A 107 -18.93 -15.00 -14.10
CA LEU A 107 -19.44 -15.21 -15.47
C LEU A 107 -19.39 -16.68 -15.94
N PHE A 108 -18.81 -17.57 -15.14
CA PHE A 108 -18.91 -19.00 -15.34
C PHE A 108 -20.24 -19.52 -14.78
N PRO A 109 -20.86 -20.54 -15.43
CA PRO A 109 -22.05 -21.17 -14.87
C PRO A 109 -21.81 -21.69 -13.46
N GLU A 110 -22.76 -21.49 -12.56
CA GLU A 110 -22.67 -21.91 -11.16
C GLU A 110 -22.39 -23.42 -11.02
N SER A 111 -22.94 -24.24 -11.92
CA SER A 111 -22.73 -25.68 -11.94
C SER A 111 -21.43 -26.16 -12.61
N TRP A 112 -20.59 -25.25 -13.08
CA TRP A 112 -19.31 -25.62 -13.69
C TRP A 112 -18.33 -26.18 -12.66
N ARG A 113 -17.85 -27.41 -12.85
CA ARG A 113 -16.98 -28.13 -11.90
C ARG A 113 -15.66 -28.64 -12.53
N ASN A 114 -15.44 -28.42 -13.82
CA ASN A 114 -14.15 -28.80 -14.41
C ASN A 114 -13.06 -27.82 -13.95
N GLU A 115 -11.93 -28.35 -13.53
CA GLU A 115 -10.78 -27.49 -13.21
C GLU A 115 -10.44 -26.60 -14.40
N THR A 116 -10.39 -25.31 -14.16
CA THR A 116 -10.14 -24.30 -15.19
C THR A 116 -8.94 -23.47 -14.79
N GLN A 117 -7.98 -23.33 -15.70
CA GLN A 117 -6.79 -22.52 -15.47
C GLN A 117 -6.65 -21.44 -16.54
N ILE A 118 -6.47 -20.22 -16.09
CA ILE A 118 -6.13 -19.07 -16.90
C ILE A 118 -4.69 -18.68 -16.59
N ASN A 119 -3.83 -18.60 -17.62
CA ASN A 119 -2.46 -18.13 -17.46
C ASN A 119 -2.26 -16.88 -18.33
N ALA A 120 -1.72 -15.83 -17.74
CA ALA A 120 -1.28 -14.62 -18.43
C ALA A 120 0.22 -14.44 -18.22
N MET A 121 0.98 -14.46 -19.31
CA MET A 121 2.45 -14.39 -19.30
C MET A 121 2.91 -13.17 -20.07
N VAL A 122 3.64 -12.28 -19.41
CA VAL A 122 4.26 -11.13 -20.06
C VAL A 122 5.48 -11.60 -20.86
N LEU A 123 5.40 -11.47 -22.18
CA LEU A 123 6.45 -11.91 -23.11
C LEU A 123 7.38 -10.77 -23.55
N SER A 124 6.85 -9.56 -23.58
CA SER A 124 7.59 -8.34 -23.87
C SER A 124 6.98 -7.19 -23.07
N ALA A 125 7.80 -6.29 -22.56
CA ALA A 125 7.38 -5.15 -21.76
C ALA A 125 8.20 -3.91 -22.12
N ASP A 126 7.48 -2.89 -22.59
CA ASP A 126 8.04 -1.60 -22.89
C ASP A 126 8.00 -0.66 -21.71
N SER A 127 8.63 -0.10 -21.06
CA SER A 127 8.52 0.74 -19.85
C SER A 127 7.36 1.77 -19.85
N GLU A 128 6.54 1.80 -20.89
CA GLU A 128 5.45 2.76 -21.05
C GLU A 128 4.08 2.14 -20.75
N ASN A 129 3.83 0.92 -21.22
CA ASN A 129 2.52 0.30 -21.15
C ASN A 129 2.46 -0.77 -20.06
N ASP A 130 1.66 -0.53 -19.02
CA ASP A 130 1.46 -1.51 -17.96
C ASP A 130 0.74 -2.76 -18.50
N PRO A 131 1.30 -3.97 -18.33
CA PRO A 131 0.73 -5.20 -18.87
C PRO A 131 -0.53 -5.70 -18.16
N ASP A 132 -0.91 -5.19 -16.99
CA ASP A 132 -1.97 -5.73 -16.14
C ASP A 132 -3.36 -5.69 -16.78
N VAL A 133 -3.83 -4.54 -17.28
CA VAL A 133 -5.14 -4.40 -17.93
C VAL A 133 -5.20 -5.16 -19.25
N ILE A 134 -4.05 -5.29 -19.93
CA ILE A 134 -3.93 -6.06 -21.17
C ILE A 134 -4.04 -7.54 -20.86
N ALA A 135 -3.49 -8.00 -19.75
CA ALA A 135 -3.61 -9.37 -19.27
C ALA A 135 -5.07 -9.71 -18.92
N VAL A 136 -5.80 -8.84 -18.20
CA VAL A 136 -7.24 -9.07 -17.91
C VAL A 136 -8.05 -9.20 -19.19
N THR A 137 -7.85 -8.28 -20.13
CA THR A 137 -8.55 -8.28 -21.42
C THR A 137 -8.22 -9.52 -22.26
N GLY A 138 -6.91 -9.85 -22.35
CA GLY A 138 -6.46 -11.03 -23.10
C GLY A 138 -6.94 -12.35 -22.50
N ALA A 139 -6.97 -12.48 -21.17
CA ALA A 139 -7.46 -13.64 -20.44
C ALA A 139 -8.96 -13.84 -20.68
N ALA A 140 -9.76 -12.78 -20.58
CA ALA A 140 -11.18 -12.83 -20.86
C ALA A 140 -11.46 -13.16 -22.34
N ALA A 141 -10.70 -12.58 -23.27
CA ALA A 141 -10.81 -12.91 -24.70
C ALA A 141 -10.42 -14.37 -24.97
N ALA A 142 -9.38 -14.93 -24.29
CA ALA A 142 -9.01 -16.34 -24.44
C ALA A 142 -10.13 -17.29 -23.98
N ALA A 143 -10.77 -17.01 -22.86
CA ALA A 143 -11.91 -17.79 -22.37
C ALA A 143 -13.14 -17.62 -23.27
N TYR A 144 -13.45 -16.40 -23.71
CA TYR A 144 -14.61 -16.13 -24.58
C TYR A 144 -14.45 -16.70 -25.97
N CYS A 145 -13.25 -16.69 -26.54
CA CYS A 145 -12.97 -17.22 -27.88
C CYS A 145 -12.64 -18.72 -27.92
N SER A 146 -12.74 -19.42 -26.78
CA SER A 146 -12.55 -20.87 -26.66
C SER A 146 -13.89 -21.63 -26.54
N ASP A 147 -13.80 -22.93 -26.32
CA ASP A 147 -14.93 -23.82 -26.01
C ASP A 147 -15.34 -23.77 -24.51
N LEU A 148 -14.63 -23.05 -23.66
CA LEU A 148 -15.02 -22.86 -22.26
C LEU A 148 -16.45 -22.27 -22.16
N PRO A 149 -17.23 -22.61 -21.11
CA PRO A 149 -18.59 -22.10 -20.91
C PRO A 149 -18.57 -20.66 -20.37
N PHE A 150 -17.80 -19.77 -21.00
CA PHE A 150 -17.68 -18.36 -20.72
C PHE A 150 -18.36 -17.57 -21.83
N ALA A 151 -19.60 -17.14 -21.58
CA ALA A 151 -20.49 -16.62 -22.63
C ALA A 151 -20.50 -15.08 -22.72
N THR A 152 -20.07 -14.37 -21.69
CA THR A 152 -20.09 -12.90 -21.62
C THR A 152 -18.68 -12.34 -21.82
N PRO A 153 -18.42 -11.59 -22.91
CA PRO A 153 -17.13 -10.94 -23.08
C PRO A 153 -16.97 -9.78 -22.12
N ILE A 154 -15.80 -9.68 -21.50
CA ILE A 154 -15.39 -8.54 -20.69
C ILE A 154 -14.03 -8.03 -21.15
N ALA A 155 -13.75 -6.78 -20.83
CA ALA A 155 -12.43 -6.18 -21.02
C ALA A 155 -12.11 -5.25 -19.86
N ALA A 156 -10.86 -4.84 -19.75
CA ALA A 156 -10.41 -3.92 -18.72
C ALA A 156 -9.65 -2.74 -19.34
N VAL A 157 -9.77 -1.58 -18.67
CA VAL A 157 -8.97 -0.39 -18.92
C VAL A 157 -8.54 0.22 -17.60
N ARG A 158 -7.42 0.93 -17.64
CA ARG A 158 -7.00 1.84 -16.58
C ARG A 158 -7.43 3.26 -16.94
N VAL A 159 -7.97 4.00 -15.99
CA VAL A 159 -8.26 5.42 -16.18
C VAL A 159 -7.43 6.23 -15.19
N GLY A 160 -6.72 7.22 -15.70
CA GLY A 160 -5.99 8.23 -14.93
C GLY A 160 -6.68 9.58 -14.99
N LEU A 161 -6.37 10.44 -14.01
CA LEU A 161 -6.76 11.85 -13.98
C LEU A 161 -5.50 12.72 -14.02
N LEU A 162 -5.19 13.28 -15.19
CA LEU A 162 -4.01 14.09 -15.45
C LEU A 162 -4.42 15.53 -15.75
N ASN A 163 -3.95 16.48 -14.94
CA ASN A 163 -4.28 17.90 -15.12
C ASN A 163 -5.80 18.17 -15.27
N GLY A 164 -6.62 17.41 -14.52
CA GLY A 164 -8.08 17.54 -14.57
C GLY A 164 -8.76 16.83 -15.76
N GLN A 165 -8.03 16.08 -16.58
CA GLN A 165 -8.55 15.34 -17.72
C GLN A 165 -8.45 13.83 -17.51
N LEU A 166 -9.50 13.09 -17.86
CA LEU A 166 -9.52 11.63 -17.82
C LEU A 166 -8.78 11.06 -19.03
N VAL A 167 -7.87 10.13 -18.78
CA VAL A 167 -7.03 9.47 -19.80
C VAL A 167 -7.17 7.95 -19.67
N ALA A 168 -7.41 7.27 -20.79
CA ALA A 168 -7.45 5.82 -20.83
C ALA A 168 -6.03 5.23 -21.00
N ASN A 169 -5.71 4.23 -20.21
CA ASN A 169 -4.42 3.54 -20.17
C ASN A 169 -3.22 4.52 -20.14
N PRO A 170 -3.13 5.41 -19.13
CA PRO A 170 -2.00 6.31 -18.98
C PRO A 170 -0.69 5.50 -18.91
N THR A 171 0.39 6.07 -19.42
CA THR A 171 1.73 5.47 -19.34
C THR A 171 2.19 5.29 -17.90
N VAL A 172 3.15 4.40 -17.65
CA VAL A 172 3.75 4.17 -16.32
C VAL A 172 4.31 5.47 -15.70
N ALA A 173 4.82 6.38 -16.53
CA ALA A 173 5.29 7.70 -16.08
C ALA A 173 4.12 8.61 -15.67
N GLU A 174 3.06 8.65 -16.46
CA GLU A 174 1.85 9.45 -16.19
C GLU A 174 1.10 8.95 -14.96
N GLN A 175 1.07 7.64 -14.70
CA GLN A 175 0.45 7.07 -13.50
C GLN A 175 1.05 7.61 -12.20
N LYS A 176 2.34 7.96 -12.19
CA LYS A 176 3.02 8.52 -11.00
C LYS A 176 2.53 9.92 -10.61
N THR A 177 2.03 10.68 -11.58
CA THR A 177 1.53 12.06 -11.39
C THR A 177 0.02 12.16 -11.43
N SER A 178 -0.66 11.04 -11.71
CA SER A 178 -2.12 10.97 -11.81
C SER A 178 -2.78 11.09 -10.44
N ALA A 179 -3.77 11.96 -10.33
CA ALA A 179 -4.56 12.10 -9.11
C ALA A 179 -5.53 10.93 -8.88
N LEU A 180 -5.86 10.16 -9.93
CA LEU A 180 -6.68 8.97 -9.88
C LEU A 180 -5.99 7.87 -10.69
N ASN A 181 -5.94 6.67 -10.13
CA ASN A 181 -5.50 5.47 -10.82
C ASN A 181 -6.55 4.40 -10.58
N ILE A 182 -7.46 4.20 -11.53
CA ILE A 182 -8.59 3.28 -11.41
C ILE A 182 -8.56 2.26 -12.52
N VAL A 183 -8.55 0.97 -12.17
CA VAL A 183 -8.72 -0.16 -13.08
C VAL A 183 -10.18 -0.57 -13.04
N ILE A 184 -10.78 -0.66 -14.22
CA ILE A 184 -12.18 -1.02 -14.44
C ILE A 184 -12.21 -2.24 -15.34
N ALA A 185 -12.93 -3.29 -14.92
CA ALA A 185 -13.32 -4.37 -15.80
C ALA A 185 -14.84 -4.39 -15.94
N ALA A 186 -15.32 -4.51 -17.17
CA ALA A 186 -16.74 -4.42 -17.47
C ALA A 186 -17.15 -5.34 -18.64
N SER A 187 -18.44 -5.70 -18.66
CA SER A 187 -19.14 -6.18 -19.84
C SER A 187 -19.61 -5.01 -20.70
N GLU A 188 -20.26 -5.28 -21.80
CA GLU A 188 -20.90 -4.24 -22.61
C GLU A 188 -22.00 -3.50 -21.84
N GLU A 189 -22.70 -4.19 -20.97
CA GLU A 189 -23.88 -3.69 -20.27
C GLU A 189 -23.55 -3.03 -18.95
N ALA A 190 -22.53 -3.55 -18.22
CA ALA A 190 -22.31 -3.13 -16.84
C ALA A 190 -20.89 -3.34 -16.34
N ILE A 191 -20.52 -2.57 -15.28
CA ILE A 191 -19.24 -2.68 -14.59
C ILE A 191 -19.25 -3.94 -13.72
N MET A 192 -18.14 -4.70 -13.76
CA MET A 192 -17.98 -5.98 -13.06
C MET A 192 -16.99 -5.89 -11.90
N MET A 193 -15.94 -5.08 -12.05
CA MET A 193 -14.87 -4.95 -11.04
C MET A 193 -14.24 -3.58 -11.14
N VAL A 194 -13.97 -2.99 -9.98
CA VAL A 194 -13.22 -1.74 -9.87
C VAL A 194 -12.13 -1.89 -8.81
N GLU A 195 -10.95 -1.33 -9.09
CA GLU A 195 -9.88 -1.20 -8.12
C GLU A 195 -9.14 0.12 -8.32
N SER A 196 -9.06 0.95 -7.27
CA SER A 196 -8.54 2.30 -7.38
C SER A 196 -7.62 2.69 -6.22
N GLY A 197 -6.61 3.51 -6.55
CA GLY A 197 -5.94 4.41 -5.64
C GLY A 197 -6.14 5.85 -6.09
N ALA A 198 -6.25 6.80 -5.17
CA ALA A 198 -6.56 8.18 -5.50
C ALA A 198 -5.93 9.17 -4.50
N LEU A 199 -5.75 10.41 -4.92
CA LEU A 199 -5.25 11.52 -4.12
C LEU A 199 -6.43 12.41 -3.67
N GLU A 200 -7.32 11.84 -2.82
CA GLU A 200 -8.50 12.54 -2.28
C GLU A 200 -9.44 13.10 -3.36
N VAL A 201 -9.73 12.31 -4.39
CA VAL A 201 -10.68 12.71 -5.44
C VAL A 201 -12.13 12.66 -4.96
N SER A 202 -12.99 13.46 -5.58
CA SER A 202 -14.43 13.47 -5.25
C SER A 202 -15.13 12.19 -5.74
N GLU A 203 -16.26 11.87 -5.11
CA GLU A 203 -17.13 10.76 -5.52
C GLU A 203 -17.62 10.94 -6.95
N GLU A 204 -17.93 12.17 -7.37
CA GLU A 204 -18.38 12.46 -8.74
C GLU A 204 -17.27 12.22 -9.76
N THR A 205 -16.04 12.62 -9.47
CA THR A 205 -14.87 12.33 -10.34
C THR A 205 -14.68 10.82 -10.54
N VAL A 206 -14.93 10.01 -9.50
CA VAL A 206 -14.89 8.54 -9.63
C VAL A 206 -16.00 8.06 -10.56
N VAL A 207 -17.22 8.58 -10.44
CA VAL A 207 -18.33 8.22 -11.32
C VAL A 207 -18.02 8.58 -12.78
N GLU A 208 -17.52 9.79 -13.03
CA GLU A 208 -17.10 10.22 -14.36
C GLU A 208 -16.02 9.31 -14.95
N ALA A 209 -15.04 8.89 -14.12
CA ALA A 209 -14.00 7.96 -14.55
C ALA A 209 -14.55 6.56 -14.89
N LEU A 210 -15.56 6.09 -14.16
CA LEU A 210 -16.26 4.84 -14.44
C LEU A 210 -17.01 4.88 -15.77
N GLU A 211 -17.74 5.98 -16.05
CA GLU A 211 -18.45 6.18 -17.31
C GLU A 211 -17.48 6.28 -18.50
N PHE A 212 -16.41 7.05 -18.33
CA PHE A 212 -15.37 7.18 -19.35
C PHE A 212 -14.72 5.82 -19.67
N GLY A 213 -14.29 5.09 -18.63
CA GLY A 213 -13.64 3.78 -18.79
C GLY A 213 -14.58 2.74 -19.43
N HIS A 214 -15.85 2.70 -19.02
CA HIS A 214 -16.85 1.80 -19.60
C HIS A 214 -17.06 2.08 -21.10
N THR A 215 -17.02 3.35 -21.51
CA THR A 215 -17.08 3.73 -22.94
C THR A 215 -15.89 3.17 -23.73
N GLN A 216 -14.68 3.17 -23.18
CA GLN A 216 -13.52 2.56 -23.83
C GLN A 216 -13.62 1.03 -23.88
N ILE A 217 -14.09 0.41 -22.80
CA ILE A 217 -14.27 -1.05 -22.70
C ILE A 217 -15.24 -1.57 -23.76
N LYS A 218 -16.34 -0.87 -24.04
CA LYS A 218 -17.30 -1.24 -25.10
C LYS A 218 -16.64 -1.37 -26.48
N LYS A 219 -15.67 -0.51 -26.80
CA LYS A 219 -14.91 -0.60 -28.06
C LYS A 219 -14.09 -1.89 -28.11
N ILE A 220 -13.41 -2.22 -26.99
CA ILE A 220 -12.60 -3.45 -26.90
C ILE A 220 -13.48 -4.69 -27.03
N ILE A 221 -14.64 -4.71 -26.37
CA ILE A 221 -15.60 -5.82 -26.46
C ILE A 221 -16.08 -6.01 -27.90
N GLY A 222 -16.30 -4.92 -28.64
CA GLY A 222 -16.64 -5.00 -30.07
C GLY A 222 -15.56 -5.76 -30.84
N ALA A 223 -14.28 -5.49 -30.63
CA ALA A 223 -13.18 -6.22 -31.25
C ALA A 223 -13.11 -7.70 -30.79
N ILE A 224 -13.35 -7.99 -29.52
CA ILE A 224 -13.39 -9.37 -29.01
C ILE A 224 -14.53 -10.15 -29.66
N LYS A 225 -15.73 -9.56 -29.83
CA LYS A 225 -16.87 -10.16 -30.52
C LYS A 225 -16.55 -10.40 -32.00
N GLU A 226 -15.85 -9.50 -32.68
CA GLU A 226 -15.39 -9.69 -34.04
C GLU A 226 -14.45 -10.91 -34.16
N LEU A 227 -13.49 -11.03 -33.23
CA LEU A 227 -12.59 -12.18 -33.20
C LEU A 227 -13.33 -13.50 -32.96
N HIS A 228 -14.26 -13.51 -32.01
CA HIS A 228 -15.11 -14.65 -31.70
C HIS A 228 -15.95 -15.08 -32.96
N ALA A 229 -16.51 -14.12 -33.68
CA ALA A 229 -17.29 -14.39 -34.90
C ALA A 229 -16.45 -15.03 -36.03
N LYS A 230 -15.16 -14.72 -36.09
CA LYS A 230 -14.21 -15.36 -37.03
C LYS A 230 -13.88 -16.80 -36.61
N LEU A 231 -13.79 -17.08 -35.31
CA LEU A 231 -13.40 -18.39 -34.76
C LEU A 231 -14.58 -19.37 -34.65
N LYS A 232 -15.76 -18.87 -34.31
CA LYS A 232 -16.99 -19.64 -34.08
C LYS A 232 -16.82 -20.85 -33.16
N PRO A 233 -16.26 -20.67 -31.95
CA PRO A 233 -16.02 -21.78 -31.04
C PRO A 233 -17.36 -22.41 -30.62
N LYS A 234 -17.38 -23.75 -30.50
CA LYS A 234 -18.53 -24.45 -29.95
C LYS A 234 -18.36 -24.55 -28.44
N LYS A 235 -19.18 -23.83 -27.68
CA LYS A 235 -19.14 -23.86 -26.22
C LYS A 235 -19.54 -25.22 -25.66
N VAL A 236 -18.88 -25.65 -24.58
CA VAL A 236 -19.28 -26.79 -23.78
C VAL A 236 -20.63 -26.49 -23.12
N GLU A 237 -21.57 -27.38 -23.26
CA GLU A 237 -22.87 -27.29 -22.60
C GLU A 237 -22.72 -27.71 -21.14
N VAL A 238 -23.24 -26.91 -20.25
CA VAL A 238 -23.19 -27.14 -18.79
C VAL A 238 -24.60 -27.34 -18.29
N ALA A 239 -24.91 -28.56 -17.84
CA ALA A 239 -26.18 -28.84 -17.22
C ALA A 239 -26.32 -28.06 -15.89
N PRO A 240 -27.49 -27.47 -15.61
CA PRO A 240 -27.75 -26.88 -14.30
C PRO A 240 -27.68 -27.96 -13.21
N PHE A 241 -27.45 -27.52 -11.95
CA PHE A 241 -27.56 -28.46 -10.85
C PHE A 241 -28.94 -29.09 -10.78
N PRO A 242 -29.02 -30.40 -10.50
CA PRO A 242 -30.31 -31.03 -10.20
C PRO A 242 -30.98 -30.27 -9.04
N PHE A 243 -32.25 -29.98 -9.20
CA PHE A 243 -33.08 -29.30 -8.19
C PHE A 243 -34.48 -29.96 -8.18
N ASP A 244 -35.03 -30.12 -6.97
CA ASP A 244 -36.37 -30.71 -6.78
C ASP A 244 -37.32 -29.67 -6.17
N ASP A 245 -38.23 -29.17 -6.97
CA ASP A 245 -39.22 -28.17 -6.57
C ASP A 245 -40.19 -28.69 -5.54
N SER A 246 -40.43 -30.00 -5.41
CA SER A 246 -41.30 -30.58 -4.43
C SER A 246 -40.65 -30.60 -3.01
N ILE A 247 -39.37 -30.95 -2.96
CA ILE A 247 -38.56 -30.84 -1.74
C ILE A 247 -38.50 -29.38 -1.29
N TYR A 248 -38.19 -28.46 -2.23
CA TYR A 248 -38.14 -27.03 -1.93
C TYR A 248 -39.48 -26.49 -1.39
N ALA A 249 -40.61 -26.81 -2.01
CA ALA A 249 -41.93 -26.38 -1.58
C ALA A 249 -42.28 -26.94 -0.17
N THR A 250 -41.87 -28.18 0.12
CA THR A 250 -42.05 -28.80 1.41
C THR A 250 -41.20 -28.06 2.49
N LEU A 251 -39.93 -27.82 2.24
CA LEU A 251 -39.07 -27.07 3.15
C LEU A 251 -39.60 -25.66 3.38
N LYS A 252 -39.99 -24.96 2.33
CA LYS A 252 -40.56 -23.62 2.41
C LYS A 252 -41.78 -23.57 3.32
N LYS A 253 -42.63 -24.61 3.31
CA LYS A 253 -43.83 -24.70 4.16
C LYS A 253 -43.50 -25.05 5.61
N THR A 254 -42.48 -25.90 5.81
CA THR A 254 -42.25 -26.51 7.15
C THR A 254 -41.25 -25.79 8.03
N ILE A 255 -40.17 -25.19 7.41
CA ILE A 255 -39.05 -24.63 8.19
C ILE A 255 -38.82 -23.13 7.95
N SER A 256 -39.57 -22.44 7.05
CA SER A 256 -39.32 -21.01 6.78
C SER A 256 -39.35 -20.13 8.01
N ALA A 257 -40.27 -20.40 8.97
CA ALA A 257 -40.39 -19.62 10.20
C ALA A 257 -39.16 -19.81 11.12
N ASP A 258 -38.74 -21.07 11.30
CA ASP A 258 -37.61 -21.43 12.16
C ASP A 258 -36.29 -20.91 11.53
N LEU A 259 -36.15 -21.04 10.21
CA LEU A 259 -34.96 -20.55 9.48
C LEU A 259 -34.90 -19.02 9.50
N LYS A 260 -36.03 -18.33 9.38
CA LYS A 260 -36.10 -16.88 9.50
C LYS A 260 -35.72 -16.39 10.91
N ASP A 261 -36.13 -17.10 11.95
CA ASP A 261 -35.73 -16.82 13.34
C ASP A 261 -34.24 -17.07 13.53
N ALA A 262 -33.72 -18.21 13.08
CA ALA A 262 -32.29 -18.55 13.14
C ALA A 262 -31.38 -17.52 12.43
N LEU A 263 -31.85 -16.92 11.34
CA LEU A 263 -31.12 -15.89 10.58
C LEU A 263 -31.20 -14.49 11.23
N ASN A 264 -32.02 -14.31 12.25
CA ASN A 264 -32.18 -13.03 12.94
C ASN A 264 -31.02 -12.78 13.91
N THR A 265 -30.01 -12.05 13.48
CA THR A 265 -28.81 -11.78 14.31
C THR A 265 -29.03 -10.65 15.34
N GLU A 266 -30.18 -9.97 15.34
CA GLU A 266 -30.62 -9.11 16.43
C GLU A 266 -30.95 -9.93 17.68
N LYS A 267 -31.52 -11.13 17.49
CA LYS A 267 -31.86 -12.07 18.58
C LYS A 267 -30.70 -13.00 18.92
N HIS A 268 -30.03 -13.54 17.89
CA HIS A 268 -29.02 -14.58 18.00
C HIS A 268 -27.68 -14.05 17.54
N PRO A 269 -26.67 -13.81 18.40
CA PRO A 269 -25.32 -13.45 17.98
C PRO A 269 -24.78 -14.41 16.92
N LYS A 270 -23.87 -13.94 16.08
CA LYS A 270 -23.36 -14.65 14.88
C LYS A 270 -23.12 -16.16 15.10
N LYS A 271 -22.42 -16.54 16.18
CA LYS A 271 -22.11 -17.95 16.47
C LYS A 271 -23.36 -18.77 16.74
N GLU A 272 -24.31 -18.22 17.49
CA GLU A 272 -25.59 -18.86 17.83
C GLU A 272 -26.47 -18.99 16.58
N SER A 273 -26.59 -17.92 15.79
CA SER A 273 -27.32 -17.95 14.52
C SER A 273 -26.79 -19.04 13.59
N TYR A 274 -25.47 -19.15 13.42
CA TYR A 274 -24.87 -20.20 12.59
C TYR A 274 -25.13 -21.59 13.15
N ALA A 275 -25.02 -21.80 14.47
CA ALA A 275 -25.31 -23.08 15.09
C ALA A 275 -26.79 -23.49 14.94
N LEU A 276 -27.73 -22.54 15.02
CA LEU A 276 -29.15 -22.79 14.81
C LEU A 276 -29.44 -23.19 13.34
N VAL A 277 -28.84 -22.48 12.39
CA VAL A 277 -28.96 -22.79 10.94
C VAL A 277 -28.39 -24.17 10.65
N ASP A 278 -27.22 -24.51 11.19
CA ASP A 278 -26.59 -25.82 11.01
C ASP A 278 -27.38 -26.94 11.64
N ALA A 279 -27.93 -26.71 12.81
CA ALA A 279 -28.81 -27.69 13.48
C ALA A 279 -30.10 -27.97 12.70
N LEU A 280 -30.72 -26.93 12.10
CA LEU A 280 -31.88 -27.12 11.21
C LEU A 280 -31.51 -27.94 9.96
N LYS A 281 -30.36 -27.65 9.36
CA LYS A 281 -29.86 -28.38 8.18
C LYS A 281 -29.53 -29.83 8.52
N ALA A 282 -28.86 -30.07 9.66
CA ALA A 282 -28.52 -31.41 10.14
C ALA A 282 -29.76 -32.25 10.38
N LYS A 283 -30.78 -31.73 11.10
CA LYS A 283 -32.07 -32.41 11.36
C LYS A 283 -32.78 -32.83 10.07
N LEU A 284 -32.72 -32.03 9.01
CA LEU A 284 -33.31 -32.38 7.73
C LEU A 284 -32.56 -33.51 7.03
N VAL A 285 -31.25 -33.52 7.11
CA VAL A 285 -30.39 -34.53 6.50
C VAL A 285 -30.51 -35.86 7.27
N GLU A 286 -30.51 -35.84 8.60
CA GLU A 286 -30.64 -37.02 9.46
C GLU A 286 -31.99 -37.74 9.26
N ALA A 287 -33.01 -37.05 8.78
CA ALA A 287 -34.33 -37.67 8.46
C ALA A 287 -34.32 -38.45 7.14
N ILE A 288 -33.21 -38.42 6.36
CA ILE A 288 -33.06 -39.12 5.08
C ILE A 288 -32.12 -40.30 5.31
N PRO A 289 -32.41 -41.51 4.75
CA PRO A 289 -31.48 -42.63 4.81
C PRO A 289 -30.11 -42.27 4.22
N GLU A 290 -29.02 -42.68 4.88
CA GLU A 290 -27.62 -42.36 4.46
C GLU A 290 -27.32 -42.87 3.06
N GLU A 291 -27.99 -43.93 2.59
CA GLU A 291 -27.80 -44.49 1.25
C GLU A 291 -28.42 -43.63 0.15
N ASP A 292 -29.31 -42.68 0.48
CA ASP A 292 -29.98 -41.79 -0.46
C ASP A 292 -29.21 -40.46 -0.66
N GLU A 293 -27.96 -40.59 -1.13
CA GLU A 293 -27.07 -39.46 -1.34
C GLU A 293 -27.66 -38.39 -2.27
N GLU A 294 -28.46 -38.83 -3.28
CA GLU A 294 -29.12 -37.92 -4.20
C GLU A 294 -30.11 -37.02 -3.49
N LYS A 295 -31.01 -37.60 -2.67
CA LYS A 295 -32.01 -36.86 -1.89
C LYS A 295 -31.37 -35.96 -0.84
N ILE A 296 -30.30 -36.42 -0.19
CA ILE A 296 -29.48 -35.58 0.72
C ILE A 296 -28.96 -34.35 0.00
N THR A 297 -28.41 -34.54 -1.19
CA THR A 297 -27.84 -33.45 -2.00
C THR A 297 -28.91 -32.45 -2.47
N LEU A 298 -30.06 -32.95 -2.94
CA LEU A 298 -31.20 -32.13 -3.35
C LEU A 298 -31.78 -31.34 -2.17
N THR A 299 -31.87 -31.97 -0.99
CA THR A 299 -32.37 -31.32 0.24
C THR A 299 -31.43 -30.21 0.71
N LYS A 300 -30.11 -30.43 0.70
CA LYS A 300 -29.12 -29.40 1.01
C LYS A 300 -29.23 -28.20 0.08
N ARG A 301 -29.35 -28.42 -1.24
CA ARG A 301 -29.53 -27.35 -2.25
C ARG A 301 -30.85 -26.59 -2.05
N ALA A 302 -31.93 -27.29 -1.81
CA ALA A 302 -33.24 -26.69 -1.53
C ALA A 302 -33.19 -25.82 -0.26
N PHE A 303 -32.49 -26.28 0.76
CA PHE A 303 -32.29 -25.53 2.02
C PHE A 303 -31.45 -24.25 1.76
N ASP A 304 -30.33 -24.35 1.04
CA ASP A 304 -29.45 -23.21 0.80
C ASP A 304 -30.18 -22.16 -0.07
N ARG A 305 -30.95 -22.57 -1.08
CA ARG A 305 -31.80 -21.66 -1.87
C ARG A 305 -32.90 -20.99 -1.03
N LEU A 306 -33.55 -21.73 -0.15
CA LEU A 306 -34.58 -21.18 0.77
C LEU A 306 -33.95 -20.13 1.70
N LYS A 307 -32.76 -20.40 2.21
CA LYS A 307 -32.02 -19.51 3.08
C LYS A 307 -31.67 -18.21 2.37
N GLU A 308 -31.20 -18.28 1.12
CA GLU A 308 -30.91 -17.10 0.30
C GLU A 308 -32.19 -16.31 -0.02
N GLU A 309 -33.28 -16.98 -0.40
CA GLU A 309 -34.57 -16.35 -0.68
C GLU A 309 -35.08 -15.58 0.55
N ILE A 310 -35.08 -16.20 1.72
CA ILE A 310 -35.49 -15.54 2.97
C ILE A 310 -34.65 -14.31 3.23
N PHE A 311 -33.32 -14.40 3.10
CA PHE A 311 -32.44 -13.28 3.31
C PHE A 311 -32.76 -12.11 2.36
N ARG A 312 -32.90 -12.41 1.07
CA ARG A 312 -33.17 -11.40 0.03
C ARG A 312 -34.56 -10.78 0.20
N ASP A 313 -35.57 -11.58 0.57
CA ASP A 313 -36.94 -11.11 0.80
C ASP A 313 -37.03 -10.17 2.03
N GLU A 314 -36.31 -10.50 3.11
CA GLU A 314 -36.21 -9.62 4.27
C GLU A 314 -35.65 -8.23 3.90
N ILE A 315 -34.61 -8.18 3.08
CA ILE A 315 -33.99 -6.91 2.68
C ILE A 315 -34.84 -6.16 1.64
N LEU A 316 -35.30 -6.85 0.59
CA LEU A 316 -35.97 -6.19 -0.54
C LEU A 316 -37.43 -5.83 -0.23
N ASN A 317 -38.16 -6.73 0.46
CA ASN A 317 -39.60 -6.61 0.67
C ASN A 317 -39.96 -6.17 2.08
N ALA A 318 -39.43 -6.84 3.09
CA ALA A 318 -39.69 -6.49 4.49
C ALA A 318 -38.87 -5.26 4.95
N ARG A 319 -37.88 -4.82 4.18
CA ARG A 319 -37.00 -3.67 4.48
C ARG A 319 -36.31 -3.83 5.84
N ARG A 320 -35.88 -5.04 6.16
CA ARG A 320 -35.25 -5.40 7.43
C ARG A 320 -33.89 -6.08 7.20
N ARG A 321 -32.87 -5.62 7.90
CA ARG A 321 -31.56 -6.28 7.95
C ARG A 321 -31.55 -7.38 9.02
N PRO A 322 -30.68 -8.42 8.91
CA PRO A 322 -30.59 -9.49 9.90
C PRO A 322 -30.33 -9.02 11.33
N ASP A 323 -29.57 -7.96 11.49
CA ASP A 323 -29.18 -7.37 12.78
C ASP A 323 -30.07 -6.18 13.23
N GLY A 324 -31.18 -5.94 12.58
CA GLY A 324 -32.16 -4.90 12.90
C GLY A 324 -31.75 -3.48 12.57
N ARG A 325 -30.51 -3.23 12.08
CA ARG A 325 -30.05 -1.90 11.70
C ARG A 325 -30.83 -1.30 10.52
N LYS A 326 -30.89 0.03 10.46
CA LYS A 326 -31.34 0.73 9.26
C LYS A 326 -30.34 0.53 8.11
N PHE A 327 -30.75 0.77 6.87
CA PHE A 327 -29.93 0.53 5.68
C PHE A 327 -28.72 1.44 5.58
N ASP A 328 -28.78 2.63 6.14
CA ASP A 328 -27.72 3.63 6.20
C ASP A 328 -26.97 3.68 7.53
N GLN A 329 -27.26 2.76 8.45
CA GLN A 329 -26.69 2.73 9.81
C GLN A 329 -25.42 1.88 9.85
N ILE A 330 -24.36 2.42 10.47
CA ILE A 330 -23.13 1.69 10.79
C ILE A 330 -23.26 0.96 12.13
N ARG A 331 -22.46 -0.10 12.31
CA ARG A 331 -22.32 -0.79 13.60
C ARG A 331 -21.62 0.12 14.63
N LYS A 332 -21.81 -0.18 15.91
CA LYS A 332 -21.11 0.54 16.99
C LYS A 332 -19.60 0.42 16.80
N ILE A 333 -18.90 1.57 16.87
CA ILE A 333 -17.45 1.65 16.76
C ILE A 333 -16.86 1.99 18.13
N THR A 334 -15.73 1.35 18.45
CA THR A 334 -14.85 1.72 19.55
C THR A 334 -13.41 1.77 19.03
N CYS A 335 -12.64 2.76 19.47
CA CYS A 335 -11.25 2.97 19.11
C CYS A 335 -10.43 3.10 20.39
N GLU A 336 -9.27 2.45 20.42
CA GLU A 336 -8.29 2.58 21.50
C GLU A 336 -6.91 2.78 20.89
N THR A 337 -6.11 3.67 21.44
CA THR A 337 -4.72 3.94 21.00
C THR A 337 -3.76 3.73 22.15
N THR A 338 -2.45 3.63 21.86
CA THR A 338 -1.40 3.41 22.87
C THR A 338 -1.61 2.11 23.66
N LEU A 339 -2.18 1.09 23.02
CA LEU A 339 -2.55 -0.19 23.68
C LEU A 339 -1.31 -1.01 24.06
N LEU A 340 -0.29 -1.04 23.21
CA LEU A 340 0.89 -1.89 23.36
C LEU A 340 2.12 -1.06 23.77
N PRO A 341 2.75 -1.35 24.92
CA PRO A 341 3.76 -0.43 25.50
C PRO A 341 5.10 -0.38 24.77
N ARG A 342 5.44 -1.40 23.95
CA ARG A 342 6.76 -1.51 23.31
C ARG A 342 6.77 -1.15 21.82
N VAL A 343 5.61 -1.09 21.19
CA VAL A 343 5.49 -0.71 19.76
C VAL A 343 5.58 0.79 19.59
N HIS A 344 5.83 1.26 18.37
CA HIS A 344 5.98 2.69 18.12
C HIS A 344 4.64 3.43 18.03
N GLY A 345 3.58 2.75 17.61
CA GLY A 345 2.19 3.18 17.66
C GLY A 345 1.28 1.98 17.57
N SER A 346 0.12 2.03 18.23
CA SER A 346 -0.86 0.96 18.21
C SER A 346 -2.28 1.48 18.32
N ALA A 347 -3.19 0.80 17.61
CA ALA A 347 -4.62 1.05 17.73
C ALA A 347 -5.41 -0.24 17.65
N LEU A 348 -6.45 -0.33 18.47
CA LEU A 348 -7.47 -1.34 18.39
C LEU A 348 -8.74 -0.68 17.86
N PHE A 349 -9.14 -1.06 16.66
CA PHE A 349 -10.37 -0.60 16.04
C PHE A 349 -11.38 -1.73 16.02
N THR A 350 -12.53 -1.49 16.65
CA THR A 350 -13.63 -2.46 16.71
C THR A 350 -14.89 -1.86 16.12
N ARG A 351 -15.53 -2.58 15.18
CA ARG A 351 -16.80 -2.23 14.55
C ARG A 351 -17.77 -3.42 14.65
N GLY A 352 -18.65 -3.40 15.64
CA GLY A 352 -19.46 -4.56 16.01
C GLY A 352 -18.57 -5.78 16.30
N GLU A 353 -18.78 -6.87 15.59
CA GLU A 353 -17.99 -8.12 15.67
C GLU A 353 -16.84 -8.16 14.66
N THR A 354 -16.23 -7.03 14.33
CA THR A 354 -15.02 -6.94 13.49
C THR A 354 -13.98 -6.11 14.22
N GLN A 355 -12.83 -6.71 14.51
CA GLN A 355 -11.76 -6.09 15.29
C GLN A 355 -10.41 -6.22 14.59
N ALA A 356 -9.70 -5.10 14.47
CA ALA A 356 -8.35 -5.02 13.90
C ALA A 356 -7.40 -4.39 14.92
N LEU A 357 -6.32 -5.09 15.25
CA LEU A 357 -5.19 -4.58 16.01
C LEU A 357 -4.14 -4.11 14.99
N ALA A 358 -3.96 -2.81 14.91
CA ALA A 358 -2.95 -2.20 14.04
C ALA A 358 -1.73 -1.75 14.86
N THR A 359 -0.53 -2.08 14.37
CA THR A 359 0.74 -1.71 15.01
C THR A 359 1.69 -1.10 14.00
N LEU A 360 2.31 0.03 14.34
CA LEU A 360 3.31 0.69 13.51
C LEU A 360 4.70 0.53 14.10
N THR A 361 5.67 0.22 13.23
CA THR A 361 7.10 0.28 13.51
C THR A 361 7.75 1.28 12.57
N LEU A 362 8.51 2.22 13.15
CA LEU A 362 9.36 3.16 12.42
C LEU A 362 10.76 2.60 12.32
N GLY A 363 11.34 2.64 11.14
CA GLY A 363 12.69 2.18 10.84
C GLY A 363 13.49 3.26 10.12
N THR A 364 14.66 2.88 9.61
CA THR A 364 15.58 3.75 8.88
C THR A 364 15.53 3.42 7.38
N LYS A 365 16.29 4.14 6.56
CA LYS A 365 16.39 3.90 5.11
C LYS A 365 16.85 2.47 4.77
N GLU A 366 17.68 1.85 5.62
CA GLU A 366 18.12 0.46 5.44
C GLU A 366 16.97 -0.56 5.55
N ASP A 367 15.87 -0.18 6.25
CA ASP A 367 14.70 -1.00 6.46
C ASP A 367 13.68 -0.87 5.31
N HIS A 368 13.96 -0.05 4.27
CA HIS A 368 13.13 0.04 3.07
C HIS A 368 13.07 -1.30 2.37
N GLN A 369 11.88 -1.71 1.94
CA GLN A 369 11.72 -2.91 1.14
C GLN A 369 12.24 -2.67 -0.28
N ARG A 370 13.23 -3.45 -0.69
CA ARG A 370 13.68 -3.45 -2.08
C ARG A 370 12.67 -4.18 -2.96
N LEU A 371 12.20 -3.50 -4.00
CA LEU A 371 11.29 -4.06 -4.99
C LEU A 371 12.07 -4.39 -6.27
N ASP A 372 11.95 -5.63 -6.72
CA ASP A 372 12.51 -6.08 -8.01
C ASP A 372 11.38 -6.00 -9.06
N LEU A 373 11.17 -4.80 -9.59
CA LEU A 373 10.11 -4.51 -10.55
C LEU A 373 10.59 -4.70 -11.99
N LEU A 374 9.66 -5.08 -12.88
CA LEU A 374 9.94 -5.29 -14.29
C LEU A 374 10.54 -4.04 -14.96
N PHE A 375 10.02 -2.85 -14.66
CA PHE A 375 10.38 -1.60 -15.31
C PHE A 375 11.38 -0.73 -14.55
N ALA A 376 11.65 -1.01 -13.28
CA ALA A 376 12.54 -0.21 -12.45
C ALA A 376 13.59 -1.08 -11.77
N GLN A 377 14.86 -0.61 -11.80
CA GLN A 377 15.92 -1.17 -10.97
C GLN A 377 15.99 -0.36 -9.67
N ASP A 378 16.33 -1.06 -8.57
CA ASP A 378 16.55 -0.44 -7.25
C ASP A 378 15.40 0.47 -6.77
N THR A 379 14.17 0.03 -6.99
CA THR A 379 13.00 0.69 -6.42
C THR A 379 12.84 0.27 -4.96
N PHE A 380 12.67 1.25 -4.09
CA PHE A 380 12.50 1.03 -2.66
C PHE A 380 11.12 1.51 -2.22
N LYS A 381 10.49 0.72 -1.35
CA LYS A 381 9.20 1.00 -0.73
C LYS A 381 9.43 1.33 0.73
N ARG A 382 9.16 2.57 1.15
CA ARG A 382 9.35 3.01 2.54
C ARG A 382 8.15 2.73 3.44
N PHE A 383 6.95 2.58 2.88
CA PHE A 383 5.73 2.21 3.59
C PHE A 383 5.30 0.81 3.21
N MET A 384 5.14 -0.06 4.19
CA MET A 384 4.74 -1.45 4.03
C MET A 384 3.53 -1.72 4.92
N LEU A 385 2.47 -2.29 4.37
CA LEU A 385 1.32 -2.73 5.13
C LEU A 385 1.14 -4.24 5.02
N HIS A 386 1.21 -4.94 6.15
CA HIS A 386 1.02 -6.38 6.23
C HIS A 386 -0.29 -6.68 6.96
N TYR A 387 -1.16 -7.43 6.30
CA TYR A 387 -2.46 -7.82 6.80
C TYR A 387 -2.45 -9.31 7.13
N ASN A 388 -2.81 -9.66 8.34
CA ASN A 388 -2.89 -11.03 8.83
C ASN A 388 -4.33 -11.38 9.20
N PHE A 389 -4.78 -12.57 8.75
CA PHE A 389 -6.12 -13.08 9.05
C PHE A 389 -6.00 -14.47 9.68
N PRO A 390 -5.71 -14.56 10.99
CA PRO A 390 -5.61 -15.84 11.68
C PRO A 390 -6.98 -16.52 11.77
N SER A 391 -6.98 -17.85 11.73
CA SER A 391 -8.22 -18.65 11.70
C SER A 391 -9.12 -18.44 12.92
N PHE A 392 -8.55 -18.11 14.07
CA PHE A 392 -9.35 -17.84 15.29
C PHE A 392 -10.25 -16.59 15.13
N SER A 393 -9.94 -15.66 14.21
CA SER A 393 -10.77 -14.47 13.97
C SER A 393 -12.19 -14.78 13.50
N VAL A 394 -12.40 -15.97 12.96
CA VAL A 394 -13.70 -16.53 12.57
C VAL A 394 -14.08 -17.78 13.36
N GLY A 395 -13.30 -18.13 14.40
CA GLY A 395 -13.53 -19.29 15.25
C GLY A 395 -13.16 -20.63 14.63
N GLU A 396 -12.32 -20.64 13.59
CA GLU A 396 -11.88 -21.86 12.90
C GLU A 396 -10.53 -22.37 13.42
N VAL A 397 -10.29 -23.67 13.26
CA VAL A 397 -8.99 -24.31 13.53
C VAL A 397 -8.34 -24.66 12.20
N LYS A 398 -7.26 -23.93 11.86
CA LYS A 398 -6.47 -24.18 10.65
C LYS A 398 -4.99 -24.03 10.95
N PRO A 399 -4.09 -24.76 10.25
CA PRO A 399 -2.66 -24.56 10.37
C PRO A 399 -2.26 -23.14 9.98
N ASN A 400 -1.36 -22.52 10.74
CA ASN A 400 -0.76 -21.23 10.37
C ASN A 400 0.13 -21.41 9.15
N ARG A 401 -0.24 -20.78 8.05
CA ARG A 401 0.53 -20.71 6.80
C ARG A 401 0.87 -19.25 6.52
N GLY A 402 1.78 -19.02 5.59
CA GLY A 402 2.05 -17.66 5.10
C GLY A 402 0.79 -17.03 4.48
N PRO A 403 0.80 -15.70 4.25
CA PRO A 403 -0.37 -14.98 3.75
C PRO A 403 -0.85 -15.53 2.41
N GLY A 404 -2.14 -15.77 2.30
CA GLY A 404 -2.81 -16.20 1.08
C GLY A 404 -3.07 -15.02 0.13
N ARG A 405 -3.52 -15.33 -1.09
CA ARG A 405 -3.84 -14.30 -2.11
C ARG A 405 -4.89 -13.27 -1.61
N ARG A 406 -5.85 -13.69 -0.77
CA ARG A 406 -6.88 -12.80 -0.22
C ARG A 406 -6.28 -11.81 0.78
N GLU A 407 -5.40 -12.28 1.67
CA GLU A 407 -4.72 -11.44 2.67
C GLU A 407 -3.82 -10.39 2.00
N ILE A 408 -3.07 -10.79 0.96
CA ILE A 408 -2.26 -9.87 0.15
C ILE A 408 -3.16 -8.80 -0.50
N GLY A 409 -4.30 -9.18 -1.06
CA GLY A 409 -5.24 -8.24 -1.67
C GLY A 409 -5.85 -7.25 -0.67
N HIS A 410 -6.20 -7.71 0.55
CA HIS A 410 -6.73 -6.86 1.61
C HIS A 410 -5.66 -5.88 2.12
N GLY A 411 -4.43 -6.36 2.31
CA GLY A 411 -3.29 -5.53 2.69
C GLY A 411 -3.02 -4.45 1.65
N ALA A 412 -2.95 -4.80 0.38
CA ALA A 412 -2.70 -3.86 -0.71
C ALA A 412 -3.78 -2.78 -0.85
N LEU A 413 -5.05 -3.11 -0.60
CA LEU A 413 -6.14 -2.12 -0.56
C LEU A 413 -5.94 -1.11 0.57
N ALA A 414 -5.67 -1.59 1.79
CA ALA A 414 -5.45 -0.72 2.93
C ALA A 414 -4.17 0.12 2.77
N GLU A 415 -3.12 -0.45 2.20
CA GLU A 415 -1.89 0.26 1.89
C GLU A 415 -2.13 1.41 0.90
N ARG A 416 -2.83 1.17 -0.21
CA ARG A 416 -3.20 2.22 -1.16
C ARG A 416 -4.01 3.33 -0.51
N ALA A 417 -4.95 2.97 0.37
CA ALA A 417 -5.79 3.94 1.07
C ALA A 417 -4.98 4.93 1.94
N LEU A 418 -3.89 4.48 2.54
CA LEU A 418 -3.07 5.27 3.46
C LEU A 418 -1.86 5.93 2.77
N THR A 419 -1.35 5.36 1.67
CA THR A 419 -0.13 5.83 1.00
C THR A 419 -0.21 7.29 0.55
N SER A 420 -1.37 7.73 0.05
CA SER A 420 -1.57 9.10 -0.44
C SER A 420 -1.56 10.16 0.67
N LEU A 421 -1.61 9.75 1.93
CA LEU A 421 -1.67 10.62 3.10
C LEU A 421 -0.34 10.71 3.86
N LEU A 422 0.66 9.98 3.41
CA LEU A 422 1.99 9.97 4.04
C LEU A 422 2.70 11.30 3.86
N PRO A 423 3.42 11.77 4.89
CA PRO A 423 4.29 12.94 4.74
C PRO A 423 5.39 12.68 3.71
N PRO A 424 5.92 13.73 3.04
CA PRO A 424 7.09 13.60 2.18
C PRO A 424 8.29 13.02 2.92
N GLU A 425 9.16 12.26 2.22
CA GLU A 425 10.37 11.67 2.82
C GLU A 425 11.33 12.74 3.37
N THR A 426 11.33 13.93 2.77
CA THR A 426 12.13 15.08 3.22
C THR A 426 11.72 15.62 4.59
N GLU A 427 10.45 15.44 4.97
CA GLU A 427 9.89 15.90 6.25
C GLU A 427 9.90 14.78 7.30
N PHE A 428 9.61 13.55 6.88
CA PHE A 428 9.54 12.37 7.76
C PHE A 428 10.29 11.18 7.14
N PRO A 429 11.63 11.12 7.24
CA PRO A 429 12.48 10.16 6.54
C PRO A 429 12.57 8.79 7.24
N TYR A 430 11.42 8.26 7.67
CA TYR A 430 11.33 6.94 8.28
C TYR A 430 10.81 5.90 7.30
N ALA A 431 11.36 4.69 7.37
CA ALA A 431 10.68 3.50 6.92
C ALA A 431 9.50 3.23 7.87
N MET A 432 8.35 2.86 7.32
CA MET A 432 7.13 2.63 8.09
C MET A 432 6.60 1.23 7.78
N ARG A 433 6.49 0.37 8.80
CA ARG A 433 5.86 -0.93 8.69
C ARG A 433 4.61 -1.00 9.55
N LEU A 434 3.45 -0.98 8.91
CA LEU A 434 2.16 -1.16 9.54
C LEU A 434 1.76 -2.65 9.46
N VAL A 435 1.42 -3.25 10.57
CA VAL A 435 0.89 -4.62 10.65
C VAL A 435 -0.52 -4.56 11.20
N SER A 436 -1.46 -5.19 10.54
CA SER A 436 -2.83 -5.32 10.99
C SER A 436 -3.18 -6.79 11.22
N ASP A 437 -3.38 -7.16 12.48
CA ASP A 437 -3.83 -8.46 12.90
C ASP A 437 -5.34 -8.42 13.13
N ILE A 438 -6.09 -9.24 12.40
CA ILE A 438 -7.55 -9.31 12.55
C ILE A 438 -7.89 -10.27 13.69
N LEU A 439 -8.47 -9.74 14.76
CA LEU A 439 -8.80 -10.50 15.96
C LEU A 439 -10.21 -11.08 15.90
N GLU A 440 -11.16 -10.37 15.28
CA GLU A 440 -12.52 -10.83 14.99
C GLU A 440 -12.96 -10.36 13.60
N SER A 441 -13.79 -11.15 12.91
CA SER A 441 -14.30 -10.81 11.59
C SER A 441 -15.76 -11.19 11.36
N ASN A 442 -16.57 -10.16 11.12
CA ASN A 442 -17.95 -10.27 10.62
C ASN A 442 -18.24 -9.16 9.61
N GLY A 443 -17.55 -9.21 8.45
CA GLY A 443 -17.66 -8.25 7.35
C GLY A 443 -16.59 -7.17 7.38
N SER A 444 -15.95 -6.98 6.23
CA SER A 444 -14.97 -5.96 5.88
C SER A 444 -13.86 -5.65 6.91
N SER A 445 -13.06 -6.63 7.24
CA SER A 445 -11.87 -6.47 8.09
C SER A 445 -10.78 -5.59 7.42
N SER A 446 -10.72 -5.52 6.08
CA SER A 446 -9.81 -4.61 5.38
C SER A 446 -10.12 -3.13 5.65
N MET A 447 -11.40 -2.76 5.78
CA MET A 447 -11.78 -1.39 6.13
C MET A 447 -11.55 -1.08 7.61
N ALA A 448 -11.66 -2.07 8.49
CA ALA A 448 -11.21 -1.95 9.89
C ALA A 448 -9.68 -1.72 9.95
N THR A 449 -8.91 -2.38 9.06
CA THR A 449 -7.46 -2.15 8.91
C THR A 449 -7.13 -0.72 8.48
N VAL A 450 -7.90 -0.13 7.56
CA VAL A 450 -7.71 1.27 7.17
C VAL A 450 -7.90 2.21 8.35
N CYS A 451 -8.99 2.05 9.10
CA CYS A 451 -9.31 2.89 10.26
C CYS A 451 -8.27 2.70 11.39
N GLY A 452 -8.01 1.44 11.80
CA GLY A 452 -7.02 1.13 12.82
C GLY A 452 -5.59 1.52 12.42
N GLY A 453 -5.24 1.33 11.14
CA GLY A 453 -3.95 1.74 10.58
C GLY A 453 -3.74 3.25 10.61
N SER A 454 -4.76 4.04 10.23
CA SER A 454 -4.73 5.50 10.33
C SER A 454 -4.48 5.94 11.78
N LEU A 455 -5.23 5.39 12.75
CA LEU A 455 -5.04 5.69 14.17
C LEU A 455 -3.67 5.25 14.71
N ALA A 456 -3.17 4.06 14.33
CA ALA A 456 -1.86 3.57 14.78
C ALA A 456 -0.71 4.44 14.25
N MET A 457 -0.83 4.95 13.02
CA MET A 457 0.14 5.88 12.45
C MET A 457 0.12 7.23 13.18
N MET A 458 -1.07 7.76 13.48
CA MET A 458 -1.23 8.99 14.26
C MET A 458 -0.73 8.82 15.70
N ASP A 459 -0.97 7.66 16.33
CA ASP A 459 -0.47 7.30 17.66
C ASP A 459 1.07 7.21 17.70
N ALA A 460 1.70 6.80 16.60
CA ALA A 460 3.15 6.79 16.45
C ALA A 460 3.78 8.18 16.22
N GLY A 461 2.97 9.21 16.04
CA GLY A 461 3.43 10.55 15.70
C GLY A 461 3.82 10.75 14.24
N VAL A 462 3.30 9.93 13.33
CA VAL A 462 3.44 10.17 11.88
C VAL A 462 2.55 11.34 11.50
N PRO A 463 3.10 12.43 10.92
CA PRO A 463 2.31 13.60 10.53
C PRO A 463 1.54 13.32 9.24
N LEU A 464 0.49 12.49 9.35
CA LEU A 464 -0.42 12.22 8.24
C LEU A 464 -1.10 13.51 7.78
N LYS A 465 -1.32 13.65 6.48
CA LYS A 465 -2.06 14.77 5.90
C LYS A 465 -3.47 14.90 6.49
N SER A 466 -4.15 13.78 6.72
CA SER A 466 -5.49 13.70 7.31
C SER A 466 -5.76 12.28 7.80
N PRO A 467 -6.66 12.09 8.78
CA PRO A 467 -7.18 10.78 9.14
C PRO A 467 -7.92 10.13 7.95
N CYS A 468 -7.85 8.81 7.87
CA CYS A 468 -8.50 8.01 6.84
C CYS A 468 -9.43 6.96 7.44
N ALA A 469 -10.67 6.91 6.96
CA ALA A 469 -11.62 5.87 7.33
C ALA A 469 -12.04 5.04 6.11
N GLY A 470 -12.46 3.81 6.37
CA GLY A 470 -12.96 2.90 5.35
C GLY A 470 -14.30 2.27 5.73
N ILE A 471 -15.15 2.09 4.73
CA ILE A 471 -16.47 1.47 4.87
C ILE A 471 -16.72 0.45 3.75
N ALA A 472 -17.51 -0.59 4.03
CA ALA A 472 -18.00 -1.52 3.03
C ALA A 472 -19.49 -1.35 2.84
N MET A 473 -19.88 -1.19 1.58
CA MET A 473 -21.25 -1.10 1.12
C MET A 473 -21.66 -2.39 0.45
N GLY A 474 -22.92 -2.75 0.54
CA GLY A 474 -23.53 -3.86 -0.17
C GLY A 474 -24.69 -3.43 -1.03
N LEU A 475 -25.04 -4.28 -1.97
CA LEU A 475 -26.23 -4.12 -2.83
C LEU A 475 -26.97 -5.44 -2.89
N VAL A 476 -28.29 -5.37 -2.81
CA VAL A 476 -29.17 -6.49 -3.11
C VAL A 476 -30.12 -6.02 -4.21
N VAL A 477 -30.10 -6.71 -5.36
CA VAL A 477 -30.92 -6.39 -6.56
C VAL A 477 -32.06 -7.38 -6.62
N GLY A 478 -33.28 -6.88 -6.81
CA GLY A 478 -34.47 -7.68 -7.03
C GLY A 478 -35.00 -7.56 -8.46
N ASP A 479 -36.14 -8.18 -8.70
CA ASP A 479 -36.84 -8.09 -9.97
C ASP A 479 -37.35 -6.67 -10.25
N ALA A 480 -37.62 -6.40 -11.54
CA ALA A 480 -38.20 -5.13 -12.01
C ALA A 480 -37.41 -3.86 -11.61
N GLY A 481 -36.07 -3.97 -11.44
CA GLY A 481 -35.20 -2.84 -11.11
C GLY A 481 -35.26 -2.43 -9.63
N LYS A 482 -35.89 -3.23 -8.75
CA LYS A 482 -35.87 -3.00 -7.31
C LYS A 482 -34.47 -3.31 -6.77
N TYR A 483 -33.94 -2.45 -5.90
CA TYR A 483 -32.66 -2.70 -5.24
C TYR A 483 -32.60 -2.05 -3.84
N SER A 484 -31.64 -2.47 -3.06
CA SER A 484 -31.35 -1.91 -1.75
C SER A 484 -29.85 -1.80 -1.53
N ILE A 485 -29.40 -0.60 -1.16
CA ILE A 485 -28.00 -0.34 -0.79
C ILE A 485 -27.88 -0.46 0.74
N LEU A 486 -26.88 -1.18 1.20
CA LEU A 486 -26.61 -1.45 2.60
C LEU A 486 -25.29 -0.84 3.01
N THR A 487 -25.30 -0.02 4.06
CA THR A 487 -24.08 0.54 4.67
C THR A 487 -23.51 -0.43 5.70
N ASP A 488 -22.19 -0.57 5.75
CA ASP A 488 -21.47 -1.40 6.72
C ASP A 488 -22.00 -2.84 6.76
N ILE A 489 -21.76 -3.56 5.66
CA ILE A 489 -22.24 -4.93 5.51
C ILE A 489 -21.56 -5.89 6.48
N ALA A 490 -22.38 -6.76 7.08
CA ALA A 490 -21.96 -7.92 7.86
C ALA A 490 -21.64 -9.11 6.94
N GLY A 491 -21.04 -10.16 7.48
CA GLY A 491 -20.61 -11.33 6.68
C GLY A 491 -21.72 -12.02 5.92
N ALA A 492 -22.94 -12.11 6.46
CA ALA A 492 -24.10 -12.67 5.74
C ALA A 492 -24.54 -11.77 4.59
N GLU A 493 -24.47 -10.45 4.76
CA GLU A 493 -24.83 -9.47 3.75
C GLU A 493 -23.79 -9.43 2.62
N ASP A 494 -22.50 -9.63 2.93
CA ASP A 494 -21.45 -9.87 1.92
C ASP A 494 -21.70 -11.17 1.16
N HIS A 495 -22.11 -12.25 1.83
CA HIS A 495 -22.27 -13.56 1.22
C HIS A 495 -23.47 -13.62 0.25
N TYR A 496 -24.64 -13.12 0.66
CA TYR A 496 -25.90 -13.19 -0.10
C TYR A 496 -26.20 -11.93 -0.90
N GLY A 497 -25.44 -10.86 -0.72
CA GLY A 497 -25.55 -9.64 -1.51
C GLY A 497 -24.91 -9.78 -2.90
N ASP A 498 -25.27 -8.87 -3.78
CA ASP A 498 -24.87 -8.84 -5.19
C ASP A 498 -23.61 -7.99 -5.44
N MET A 499 -23.20 -7.18 -4.45
CA MET A 499 -22.01 -6.33 -4.51
C MET A 499 -21.33 -6.23 -3.13
N ASP A 500 -20.01 -6.28 -3.14
CA ASP A 500 -19.12 -5.86 -2.04
C ASP A 500 -18.31 -4.64 -2.52
N PHE A 501 -18.60 -3.47 -1.96
CA PHE A 501 -18.06 -2.20 -2.39
C PHE A 501 -17.36 -1.48 -1.23
N LYS A 502 -16.04 -1.45 -1.27
CA LYS A 502 -15.19 -0.86 -0.24
C LYS A 502 -14.71 0.51 -0.67
N VAL A 503 -14.94 1.52 0.18
CA VAL A 503 -14.54 2.91 -0.05
C VAL A 503 -13.75 3.40 1.14
N ALA A 504 -12.53 3.85 0.89
CA ALA A 504 -11.66 4.49 1.88
C ALA A 504 -11.36 5.93 1.46
N GLY A 505 -11.19 6.81 2.45
CA GLY A 505 -10.85 8.20 2.19
C GLY A 505 -10.87 9.07 3.44
N THR A 506 -10.57 10.33 3.22
CA THR A 506 -10.57 11.41 4.22
C THR A 506 -11.88 12.18 4.18
N ARG A 507 -11.95 13.29 4.90
CA ARG A 507 -13.08 14.25 4.77
C ARG A 507 -13.10 14.91 3.39
N SER A 508 -11.95 15.09 2.75
CA SER A 508 -11.80 15.78 1.47
C SER A 508 -12.18 14.91 0.26
N GLY A 509 -11.92 13.60 0.31
CA GLY A 509 -12.19 12.73 -0.83
C GLY A 509 -11.76 11.27 -0.64
N ILE A 510 -11.89 10.52 -1.72
CA ILE A 510 -11.56 9.09 -1.79
C ILE A 510 -10.06 8.89 -1.98
N THR A 511 -9.47 7.96 -1.23
CA THR A 511 -8.06 7.55 -1.36
C THR A 511 -7.92 6.13 -1.94
N ALA A 512 -8.89 5.25 -1.72
CA ALA A 512 -8.93 3.94 -2.35
C ALA A 512 -10.37 3.43 -2.48
N LEU A 513 -10.58 2.60 -3.50
CA LEU A 513 -11.86 1.99 -3.78
C LEU A 513 -11.66 0.59 -4.35
N GLN A 514 -12.47 -0.37 -3.90
CA GLN A 514 -12.51 -1.71 -4.44
C GLN A 514 -13.95 -2.18 -4.53
N MET A 515 -14.34 -2.74 -5.68
CA MET A 515 -15.68 -3.30 -5.89
C MET A 515 -15.58 -4.70 -6.48
N ASP A 516 -16.35 -5.59 -5.91
CA ASP A 516 -16.61 -6.94 -6.41
C ASP A 516 -18.10 -7.10 -6.64
N ILE A 517 -18.47 -7.60 -7.81
CA ILE A 517 -19.86 -7.84 -8.19
C ILE A 517 -20.06 -9.33 -8.42
N LYS A 518 -21.19 -9.85 -7.95
CA LYS A 518 -21.58 -11.26 -8.07
C LYS A 518 -22.70 -11.51 -9.08
N VAL A 519 -23.25 -10.43 -9.63
CA VAL A 519 -24.29 -10.41 -10.67
C VAL A 519 -23.73 -9.93 -12.00
N THR A 520 -24.55 -9.83 -13.03
CA THR A 520 -24.14 -9.43 -14.39
C THR A 520 -23.70 -7.97 -14.51
N GLY A 521 -23.77 -7.19 -13.41
CA GLY A 521 -23.24 -5.84 -13.31
C GLY A 521 -24.17 -4.84 -12.64
N ILE A 522 -23.66 -3.63 -12.42
CA ILE A 522 -24.34 -2.52 -11.72
C ILE A 522 -24.37 -1.28 -12.59
N SER A 523 -25.50 -0.56 -12.55
CA SER A 523 -25.65 0.68 -13.30
C SER A 523 -24.95 1.86 -12.63
N ILE A 524 -24.57 2.87 -13.41
CA ILE A 524 -23.95 4.09 -12.92
C ILE A 524 -24.81 4.86 -11.88
N PRO A 525 -26.15 4.99 -12.04
CA PRO A 525 -26.97 5.60 -10.98
C PRO A 525 -26.88 4.88 -9.63
N MET A 526 -26.87 3.53 -9.62
CA MET A 526 -26.69 2.76 -8.38
C MET A 526 -25.31 3.01 -7.75
N MET A 527 -24.27 3.14 -8.57
CA MET A 527 -22.91 3.48 -8.10
C MET A 527 -22.86 4.86 -7.45
N ARG A 528 -23.50 5.86 -8.08
CA ARG A 528 -23.55 7.22 -7.54
C ARG A 528 -24.25 7.25 -6.19
N GLU A 529 -25.37 6.55 -6.04
CA GLU A 529 -26.10 6.45 -4.78
C GLU A 529 -25.27 5.73 -3.69
N ALA A 530 -24.62 4.61 -4.05
CA ALA A 530 -23.75 3.86 -3.13
C ALA A 530 -22.56 4.70 -2.65
N LEU A 531 -21.92 5.47 -3.54
CA LEU A 531 -20.84 6.39 -3.18
C LEU A 531 -21.30 7.52 -2.27
N ALA A 532 -22.47 8.11 -2.51
CA ALA A 532 -23.03 9.14 -1.65
C ALA A 532 -23.32 8.62 -0.24
N GLN A 533 -23.88 7.40 -0.14
CA GLN A 533 -24.15 6.76 1.14
C GLN A 533 -22.85 6.34 1.85
N ALA A 534 -21.84 5.86 1.11
CA ALA A 534 -20.50 5.56 1.63
C ALA A 534 -19.80 6.81 2.19
N LYS A 535 -19.95 7.98 1.53
CA LYS A 535 -19.41 9.26 2.02
C LYS A 535 -19.98 9.61 3.38
N LYS A 536 -21.31 9.53 3.54
CA LYS A 536 -21.99 9.80 4.82
C LYS A 536 -21.42 8.92 5.93
N ALA A 537 -21.33 7.62 5.70
CA ALA A 537 -20.82 6.67 6.67
C ALA A 537 -19.33 6.89 6.99
N ARG A 538 -18.51 7.21 5.99
CA ARG A 538 -17.09 7.54 6.17
C ARG A 538 -16.88 8.73 7.08
N LEU A 539 -17.67 9.79 6.91
CA LEU A 539 -17.62 10.98 7.76
C LEU A 539 -18.01 10.66 9.21
N GLU A 540 -19.04 9.84 9.43
CA GLU A 540 -19.47 9.40 10.76
C GLU A 540 -18.38 8.55 11.46
N ILE A 541 -17.67 7.68 10.71
CA ILE A 541 -16.55 6.91 11.24
C ILE A 541 -15.39 7.84 11.62
N LEU A 542 -15.07 8.84 10.77
CA LEU A 542 -14.03 9.81 11.06
C LEU A 542 -14.34 10.63 12.32
N ASP A 543 -15.60 11.02 12.55
CA ASP A 543 -16.01 11.72 13.77
C ASP A 543 -15.74 10.85 15.03
N THR A 544 -15.98 9.54 14.95
CA THR A 544 -15.69 8.62 16.04
C THR A 544 -14.18 8.43 16.26
N MET A 545 -13.40 8.36 15.17
CA MET A 545 -11.95 8.26 15.25
C MET A 545 -11.33 9.54 15.83
N ASP A 546 -11.78 10.71 15.41
CA ASP A 546 -11.32 12.02 15.91
C ASP A 546 -11.63 12.19 17.41
N ALA A 547 -12.76 11.65 17.90
CA ALA A 547 -13.07 11.63 19.33
C ALA A 547 -12.03 10.85 20.16
N THR A 548 -11.33 9.89 19.55
CA THR A 548 -10.26 9.11 20.20
C THR A 548 -8.89 9.77 20.03
N LEU A 549 -8.57 10.19 18.80
CA LEU A 549 -7.30 10.85 18.46
C LEU A 549 -7.52 11.77 17.25
N ALA A 550 -7.72 13.06 17.51
CA ALA A 550 -8.04 14.07 16.46
C ALA A 550 -6.80 14.44 15.62
N GLU A 551 -5.62 14.48 16.22
CA GLU A 551 -4.37 14.88 15.57
C GLU A 551 -3.27 13.86 15.87
N PRO A 552 -2.28 13.71 14.97
CA PRO A 552 -1.09 12.92 15.25
C PRO A 552 -0.40 13.40 16.54
N ARG A 553 0.17 12.48 17.31
CA ARG A 553 0.93 12.85 18.49
C ARG A 553 2.12 13.72 18.12
N ALA A 554 2.36 14.74 18.93
CA ALA A 554 3.43 15.73 18.70
C ALA A 554 4.85 15.14 18.73
N ALA A 555 5.03 13.99 19.37
CA ALA A 555 6.32 13.30 19.46
C ALA A 555 6.15 11.83 19.07
N ILE A 556 7.17 11.28 18.39
CA ILE A 556 7.27 9.85 18.14
C ILE A 556 7.52 9.08 19.43
N SER A 557 7.20 7.78 19.44
CA SER A 557 7.44 6.87 20.57
C SER A 557 8.88 6.96 21.08
N ALA A 558 9.03 6.83 22.39
CA ALA A 558 10.37 6.78 23.02
C ALA A 558 11.21 5.58 22.54
N TYR A 559 10.57 4.55 22.02
CA TYR A 559 11.22 3.34 21.48
C TYR A 559 11.55 3.46 20.00
N ALA A 560 11.00 4.44 19.30
CA ALA A 560 11.31 4.69 17.88
C ALA A 560 12.70 5.32 17.74
N PRO A 561 13.44 5.05 16.66
CA PRO A 561 14.70 5.70 16.38
C PRO A 561 14.52 7.22 16.30
N ARG A 562 15.23 7.98 17.09
CA ARG A 562 15.22 9.45 17.04
C ARG A 562 16.09 9.93 15.90
N LEU A 563 15.57 10.84 15.10
CA LEU A 563 16.30 11.48 14.02
C LEU A 563 16.99 12.76 14.50
N PHE A 564 18.30 12.83 14.29
CA PHE A 564 19.08 14.06 14.37
C PHE A 564 19.47 14.46 12.95
N LYS A 565 19.12 15.66 12.54
CA LYS A 565 19.46 16.20 11.23
C LYS A 565 20.59 17.22 11.36
N LEU A 566 21.64 17.04 10.57
CA LEU A 566 22.78 17.95 10.48
C LEU A 566 23.06 18.25 9.02
N SER A 567 23.39 19.50 8.69
CA SER A 567 23.91 19.86 7.37
C SER A 567 25.41 20.08 7.48
N ILE A 568 26.16 19.45 6.60
CA ILE A 568 27.61 19.60 6.46
C ILE A 568 27.96 20.13 5.08
N PRO A 569 29.10 20.81 4.89
CA PRO A 569 29.60 21.17 3.58
C PRO A 569 29.81 19.91 2.70
N THR A 570 29.46 19.98 1.42
CA THR A 570 29.51 18.81 0.51
C THR A 570 30.95 18.30 0.29
N ASP A 571 31.96 19.15 0.39
CA ASP A 571 33.38 18.77 0.36
C ASP A 571 33.79 17.94 1.59
N LYS A 572 33.07 18.05 2.73
CA LYS A 572 33.30 17.31 3.96
C LYS A 572 32.65 15.91 3.98
N ILE A 573 31.81 15.58 3.02
CA ILE A 573 31.20 14.24 2.89
C ILE A 573 32.29 13.16 2.85
N ARG A 574 33.35 13.38 2.07
CA ARG A 574 34.46 12.42 1.96
C ARG A 574 35.23 12.25 3.28
N ASP A 575 35.36 13.32 4.04
CA ASP A 575 36.04 13.30 5.36
C ASP A 575 35.19 12.51 6.37
N LEU A 576 33.87 12.65 6.33
CA LEU A 576 32.95 11.92 7.19
C LEU A 576 32.91 10.43 6.86
N ILE A 577 32.84 10.08 5.58
CA ILE A 577 32.82 8.67 5.12
C ILE A 577 34.19 8.02 5.41
N GLY A 578 35.29 8.73 5.11
CA GLY A 578 36.65 8.24 5.24
C GLY A 578 37.04 7.16 4.23
N PRO A 579 38.31 6.77 4.13
CA PRO A 579 38.77 5.75 3.19
C PRO A 579 38.03 4.41 3.39
N GLY A 580 37.35 3.95 2.33
CA GLY A 580 36.57 2.70 2.37
C GLY A 580 35.46 2.67 3.41
N GLY A 581 34.93 3.84 3.82
CA GLY A 581 33.86 3.96 4.81
C GLY A 581 34.28 3.69 6.26
N LYS A 582 35.59 3.62 6.54
CA LYS A 582 36.09 3.26 7.89
C LYS A 582 35.68 4.26 8.97
N LYS A 583 35.65 5.56 8.66
CA LYS A 583 35.41 6.59 9.65
C LYS A 583 33.94 6.62 10.09
N ILE A 584 33.02 6.60 9.14
CA ILE A 584 31.59 6.53 9.45
C ILE A 584 31.21 5.22 10.16
N LYS A 585 31.80 4.08 9.77
CA LYS A 585 31.63 2.82 10.47
C LYS A 585 32.12 2.87 11.91
N SER A 586 33.25 3.50 12.17
CA SER A 586 33.76 3.69 13.54
C SER A 586 32.82 4.54 14.41
N ILE A 587 32.21 5.57 13.86
CA ILE A 587 31.20 6.38 14.58
C ILE A 587 29.98 5.51 14.90
N ILE A 588 29.47 4.76 13.93
CA ILE A 588 28.32 3.85 14.09
C ILE A 588 28.59 2.80 15.17
N GLU A 589 29.75 2.16 15.14
CA GLU A 589 30.16 1.12 16.11
C GLU A 589 30.31 1.67 17.54
N GLN A 590 30.85 2.89 17.70
CA GLN A 590 31.05 3.48 19.00
C GLN A 590 29.77 4.02 19.64
N THR A 591 28.82 4.46 18.84
CA THR A 591 27.62 5.16 19.33
C THR A 591 26.35 4.31 19.23
N GLY A 592 26.37 3.20 18.45
CA GLY A 592 25.22 2.33 18.23
C GLY A 592 24.10 2.97 17.38
N VAL A 593 24.42 4.02 16.64
CA VAL A 593 23.46 4.74 15.77
C VAL A 593 23.53 4.24 14.33
N LYS A 594 22.54 4.61 13.50
CA LYS A 594 22.63 4.53 12.03
C LYS A 594 22.83 5.92 11.46
N ILE A 595 23.65 6.07 10.42
CA ILE A 595 23.98 7.36 9.80
C ILE A 595 23.80 7.26 8.30
N ASP A 596 22.92 8.10 7.75
CA ASP A 596 22.72 8.29 6.32
C ASP A 596 23.30 9.63 5.89
N VAL A 597 24.10 9.63 4.82
CA VAL A 597 24.72 10.83 4.26
C VAL A 597 24.20 11.05 2.86
N HIS A 598 23.61 12.23 2.62
CA HIS A 598 23.06 12.62 1.33
C HIS A 598 24.06 13.46 0.52
N GLU A 599 23.92 13.46 -0.80
CA GLU A 599 24.84 14.19 -1.73
C GLU A 599 24.79 15.71 -1.55
N ASP A 600 23.70 16.25 -1.03
CA ASP A 600 23.50 17.66 -0.70
C ASP A 600 24.18 18.10 0.62
N GLY A 601 24.84 17.18 1.32
CA GLY A 601 25.46 17.42 2.62
C GLY A 601 24.52 17.24 3.81
N THR A 602 23.28 16.82 3.61
CA THR A 602 22.38 16.46 4.71
C THR A 602 22.83 15.13 5.33
N VAL A 603 22.99 15.10 6.64
CA VAL A 603 23.33 13.91 7.43
C VAL A 603 22.18 13.60 8.38
N HIS A 604 21.60 12.40 8.25
CA HIS A 604 20.59 11.86 9.14
C HIS A 604 21.23 10.86 10.10
N ILE A 605 21.08 11.08 11.40
CA ILE A 605 21.56 10.18 12.46
C ILE A 605 20.33 9.62 13.17
N PHE A 606 20.13 8.31 13.10
CA PHE A 606 19.04 7.61 13.78
C PHE A 606 19.56 6.90 15.01
N ALA A 607 19.08 7.29 16.17
CA ALA A 607 19.52 6.78 17.46
C ALA A 607 18.37 6.19 18.26
N THR A 608 18.54 4.99 18.79
CA THR A 608 17.60 4.34 19.73
C THR A 608 17.75 4.85 21.16
N SER A 609 18.86 5.59 21.47
CA SER A 609 19.09 6.25 22.77
C SER A 609 19.50 7.71 22.54
N GLY A 610 19.03 8.62 23.40
CA GLY A 610 19.40 10.04 23.32
C GLY A 610 20.90 10.27 23.44
N SER A 611 21.55 9.58 24.38
CA SER A 611 23.00 9.71 24.61
C SER A 611 23.86 9.25 23.42
N GLY A 612 23.46 8.17 22.74
CA GLY A 612 24.11 7.71 21.51
C GLY A 612 23.97 8.70 20.36
N GLY A 613 22.79 9.30 20.22
CA GLY A 613 22.52 10.33 19.21
C GLY A 613 23.34 11.59 19.41
N ASP A 614 23.41 12.11 20.64
CA ASP A 614 24.20 13.30 20.99
C ASP A 614 25.70 13.06 20.79
N ALA A 615 26.19 11.87 21.16
CA ALA A 615 27.59 11.48 20.95
C ALA A 615 27.91 11.39 19.45
N ALA A 616 27.08 10.76 18.66
CA ALA A 616 27.27 10.67 17.21
C ALA A 616 27.21 12.06 16.54
N LEU A 617 26.26 12.89 16.94
CA LEU A 617 26.14 14.26 16.45
C LEU A 617 27.42 15.06 16.72
N GLN A 618 27.98 14.93 17.94
CA GLN A 618 29.23 15.58 18.28
C GLN A 618 30.41 15.04 17.47
N MET A 619 30.54 13.72 17.31
CA MET A 619 31.59 13.11 16.51
C MET A 619 31.51 13.50 15.01
N VAL A 620 30.29 13.60 14.44
CA VAL A 620 30.12 14.09 13.07
C VAL A 620 30.53 15.54 12.96
N ARG A 621 30.14 16.39 13.91
CA ARG A 621 30.58 17.81 13.97
C ARG A 621 32.08 17.94 14.04
N ASP A 622 32.73 17.16 14.90
CA ASP A 622 34.20 17.20 15.09
C ASP A 622 34.95 16.81 13.80
N VAL A 623 34.42 15.81 13.08
CA VAL A 623 35.01 15.34 11.80
C VAL A 623 34.81 16.31 10.66
N THR A 624 33.67 17.04 10.66
CA THR A 624 33.28 17.95 9.60
C THR A 624 33.55 19.41 9.91
N ALA A 625 34.07 19.71 11.12
CA ALA A 625 34.42 21.04 11.53
C ALA A 625 35.45 21.66 10.60
N SER A 626 35.27 22.91 10.24
CA SER A 626 36.21 23.75 9.49
C SER A 626 36.51 25.01 10.23
N ALA A 627 37.77 25.47 10.10
CA ALA A 627 38.16 26.74 10.69
C ALA A 627 37.42 27.89 9.98
N GLU A 628 36.93 28.85 10.75
CA GLU A 628 36.26 30.04 10.24
C GLU A 628 37.10 31.28 10.53
N MET A 629 37.26 32.17 9.54
CA MET A 629 38.01 33.40 9.68
C MET A 629 37.41 34.27 10.79
N GLY A 630 38.28 34.79 11.67
CA GLY A 630 37.90 35.64 12.77
C GLY A 630 37.42 34.92 14.04
N LYS A 631 37.12 33.62 13.99
CA LYS A 631 36.74 32.83 15.18
C LYS A 631 37.95 32.40 16.00
N THR A 632 37.69 32.13 17.27
CA THR A 632 38.69 31.71 18.25
C THR A 632 38.50 30.23 18.58
N TYR A 633 39.60 29.48 18.60
CA TYR A 633 39.63 28.07 18.92
C TYR A 633 40.67 27.73 19.95
N LEU A 634 40.43 26.74 20.78
CA LEU A 634 41.42 26.11 21.64
C LEU A 634 42.09 25.00 20.84
N GLY A 635 43.32 25.21 20.41
CA GLY A 635 44.08 24.24 19.64
C GLY A 635 45.21 23.61 20.42
N LYS A 636 45.72 22.46 19.96
CA LYS A 636 46.85 21.74 20.54
C LYS A 636 48.09 21.91 19.67
N VAL A 637 49.23 22.27 20.26
CA VAL A 637 50.52 22.37 19.58
C VAL A 637 50.98 20.95 19.18
N VAL A 638 50.97 20.65 17.85
CA VAL A 638 51.35 19.34 17.33
C VAL A 638 52.76 19.32 16.72
N ARG A 639 53.30 20.47 16.37
CA ARG A 639 54.65 20.59 15.83
C ARG A 639 55.24 22.00 16.06
N LEU A 640 56.50 22.07 16.40
CA LEU A 640 57.24 23.31 16.50
C LEU A 640 58.23 23.43 15.36
N ALA A 641 58.37 24.65 14.81
CA ALA A 641 59.33 25.04 13.77
C ALA A 641 59.97 26.35 14.15
N GLU A 642 61.14 26.70 13.55
CA GLU A 642 61.88 27.96 13.84
C GLU A 642 61.00 29.22 13.54
N PHE A 643 60.10 29.14 12.59
CA PHE A 643 59.23 30.25 12.19
C PHE A 643 57.85 30.27 12.85
N GLY A 644 57.51 29.28 13.69
CA GLY A 644 56.20 29.22 14.38
C GLY A 644 55.83 27.84 14.88
N ALA A 645 54.59 27.72 15.39
CA ALA A 645 54.00 26.45 15.84
C ALA A 645 52.85 26.03 14.95
N PHE A 646 52.73 24.75 14.69
CA PHE A 646 51.53 24.16 14.06
C PHE A 646 50.59 23.75 15.19
N VAL A 647 49.39 24.29 15.14
CA VAL A 647 48.35 24.10 16.14
C VAL A 647 47.19 23.39 15.49
N GLU A 648 46.90 22.19 15.94
CA GLU A 648 45.72 21.41 15.51
C GLU A 648 44.48 22.04 16.15
N LEU A 649 43.56 22.52 15.28
CA LEU A 649 42.28 23.11 15.67
C LEU A 649 41.21 22.03 15.78
N PHE A 650 41.21 21.11 14.83
CA PHE A 650 40.33 19.95 14.73
C PHE A 650 41.15 18.76 14.26
N PRO A 651 40.70 17.51 14.47
CA PRO A 651 41.41 16.33 13.99
C PRO A 651 41.71 16.41 12.48
N GLY A 652 42.98 16.53 12.13
CA GLY A 652 43.46 16.65 10.73
C GLY A 652 43.44 18.05 10.14
N THR A 653 43.16 19.10 10.94
CA THR A 653 43.20 20.50 10.51
C THR A 653 44.19 21.30 11.35
N ASP A 654 45.39 21.51 10.81
CA ASP A 654 46.45 22.25 11.46
C ASP A 654 46.50 23.70 10.95
N GLY A 655 46.70 24.64 11.84
CA GLY A 655 46.97 26.05 11.51
C GLY A 655 48.38 26.46 11.89
N LEU A 656 48.93 27.37 11.13
CA LEU A 656 50.26 27.98 11.45
C LEU A 656 50.09 29.20 12.37
N LEU A 657 50.59 29.08 13.58
CA LEU A 657 50.82 30.17 14.48
C LEU A 657 52.23 30.68 14.29
N HIS A 658 52.38 31.70 13.44
CA HIS A 658 53.71 32.29 13.14
C HIS A 658 54.32 32.90 14.38
N ILE A 659 55.68 32.93 14.49
CA ILE A 659 56.41 33.43 15.67
C ILE A 659 56.04 34.88 16.03
N SER A 660 55.73 35.74 15.03
CA SER A 660 55.26 37.11 15.25
C SER A 660 53.85 37.25 15.82
N GLU A 661 53.07 36.15 15.79
CA GLU A 661 51.69 36.10 16.22
C GLU A 661 51.45 35.34 17.56
N ILE A 662 52.57 34.91 18.22
CA ILE A 662 52.53 34.19 19.50
C ILE A 662 52.29 35.13 20.67
N ALA A 663 53.00 36.25 20.73
CA ALA A 663 52.97 37.21 21.84
C ALA A 663 53.07 38.67 21.34
N GLU A 664 52.78 39.64 22.23
CA GLU A 664 52.93 41.08 21.92
C GLU A 664 54.40 41.52 21.90
N HIS A 665 55.25 40.86 22.68
CA HIS A 665 56.69 41.11 22.68
C HIS A 665 57.39 40.27 21.61
N ARG A 666 58.65 40.62 21.28
CA ARG A 666 59.40 39.90 20.28
C ARG A 666 59.91 38.56 20.81
N VAL A 667 59.32 37.48 20.35
CA VAL A 667 59.71 36.09 20.66
C VAL A 667 60.99 35.77 19.85
N ARG A 668 62.03 35.26 20.53
CA ARG A 668 63.32 34.89 19.88
C ARG A 668 63.35 33.43 19.46
N ASP A 669 62.79 32.53 20.29
CA ASP A 669 62.60 31.13 19.98
C ASP A 669 61.18 30.73 20.36
N VAL A 670 60.50 29.96 19.46
CA VAL A 670 59.13 29.49 19.65
C VAL A 670 59.01 28.59 20.90
N ARG A 671 60.12 27.92 21.26
CA ARG A 671 60.20 27.01 22.40
C ARG A 671 60.17 27.70 23.76
N ASP A 672 60.47 29.00 23.78
CA ASP A 672 60.40 29.79 25.00
C ASP A 672 58.96 30.07 25.45
N GLU A 673 58.01 30.07 24.47
CA GLU A 673 56.58 30.40 24.68
C GLU A 673 55.64 29.21 24.57
N LEU A 674 56.04 28.18 23.82
CA LEU A 674 55.16 27.03 23.50
C LEU A 674 55.92 25.71 23.52
N LYS A 675 55.27 24.69 24.10
CA LYS A 675 55.78 23.32 24.12
C LYS A 675 54.87 22.39 23.27
N LEU A 676 55.44 21.31 22.81
CA LEU A 676 54.66 20.27 22.11
C LEU A 676 53.59 19.70 23.08
N GLY A 677 52.35 19.68 22.63
CA GLY A 677 51.20 19.22 23.41
C GLY A 677 50.46 20.32 24.18
N ASP A 678 50.98 21.58 24.21
CA ASP A 678 50.32 22.69 24.88
C ASP A 678 48.96 23.00 24.23
N GLN A 679 47.98 23.33 25.05
CA GLN A 679 46.70 23.88 24.61
C GLN A 679 46.77 25.39 24.57
N VAL A 680 46.51 25.98 23.41
CA VAL A 680 46.59 27.43 23.21
C VAL A 680 45.31 27.95 22.54
N MET A 681 44.82 29.07 23.10
CA MET A 681 43.75 29.82 22.46
C MET A 681 44.30 30.62 21.28
N VAL A 682 43.75 30.40 20.09
CA VAL A 682 44.20 31.08 18.87
C VAL A 682 43.01 31.59 18.06
N LYS A 683 43.17 32.72 17.40
CA LYS A 683 42.21 33.32 16.47
C LYS A 683 42.65 33.05 15.05
N VAL A 684 41.71 32.67 14.18
CA VAL A 684 41.96 32.50 12.77
C VAL A 684 42.05 33.87 12.08
N LEU A 685 43.21 34.19 11.50
CA LEU A 685 43.43 35.46 10.80
C LEU A 685 43.09 35.37 9.30
N ALA A 686 43.43 34.25 8.68
CA ALA A 686 43.20 34.04 7.24
C ALA A 686 43.16 32.53 6.93
N ILE A 687 42.42 32.17 5.88
CA ILE A 687 42.34 30.82 5.33
C ILE A 687 42.67 30.90 3.85
N GLU A 688 43.81 30.32 3.43
CA GLU A 688 44.30 30.30 2.03
C GLU A 688 44.37 28.85 1.57
N GLY A 689 43.30 28.35 0.94
CA GLY A 689 43.17 26.92 0.60
C GLY A 689 43.22 26.07 1.90
N ASN A 690 44.18 25.13 1.98
CA ASN A 690 44.34 24.28 3.19
C ASN A 690 45.23 24.91 4.27
N LYS A 691 45.67 26.16 4.11
CA LYS A 691 46.56 26.84 5.08
C LYS A 691 45.77 27.78 5.94
N VAL A 692 45.71 27.49 7.25
CA VAL A 692 45.05 28.32 8.25
C VAL A 692 46.11 29.13 9.00
N ARG A 693 45.99 30.45 8.98
CA ARG A 693 46.89 31.37 9.71
C ARG A 693 46.25 31.74 11.04
N LEU A 694 47.00 31.55 12.13
CA LEU A 694 46.54 31.72 13.50
C LEU A 694 47.24 32.86 14.19
N SER A 695 46.60 33.49 15.18
CA SER A 695 47.20 34.49 16.07
C SER A 695 46.72 34.30 17.51
N ARG A 696 47.63 34.16 18.42
CA ARG A 696 47.43 34.30 19.89
C ARG A 696 47.50 35.77 20.28
N LYS A 697 48.38 36.53 19.63
CA LYS A 697 48.60 37.97 19.85
C LYS A 697 47.30 38.78 19.66
N ALA A 698 46.51 38.47 18.64
CA ALA A 698 45.21 39.13 18.40
C ALA A 698 44.27 39.00 19.61
N LEU A 699 44.22 37.83 20.24
CA LEU A 699 43.39 37.58 21.43
C LEU A 699 43.90 38.33 22.65
N ILE A 700 45.23 38.37 22.85
CA ILE A 700 45.85 39.12 23.96
C ILE A 700 45.53 40.62 23.83
N LYS A 701 45.63 41.15 22.61
CA LYS A 701 45.30 42.55 22.29
C LYS A 701 43.81 42.85 22.53
N GLU A 702 42.91 42.00 22.04
CA GLU A 702 41.45 42.13 22.24
C GLU A 702 41.06 42.04 23.73
N ALA A 703 41.70 41.15 24.50
CA ALA A 703 41.48 41.03 25.93
C ALA A 703 41.90 42.30 26.67
N ARG A 704 43.05 42.88 26.29
CA ARG A 704 43.57 44.12 26.86
C ARG A 704 42.71 45.34 26.54
N GLU A 705 42.23 45.43 25.29
CA GLU A 705 41.30 46.49 24.87
C GLU A 705 39.96 46.40 25.62
N LYS A 706 39.40 45.18 25.77
CA LYS A 706 38.20 44.95 26.58
C LYS A 706 38.40 45.29 28.04
N GLN A 707 39.59 45.04 28.60
CA GLN A 707 39.90 45.36 29.96
C GLN A 707 40.07 46.86 30.18
N ALA A 708 40.69 47.55 29.22
CA ALA A 708 40.81 49.01 29.21
C ALA A 708 39.45 49.70 29.08
N LEU A 709 38.56 49.20 28.20
CA LEU A 709 37.19 49.68 28.05
C LEU A 709 36.36 49.46 29.32
N LYS A 710 36.49 48.29 29.99
CA LYS A 710 35.85 48.03 31.28
C LYS A 710 36.36 48.95 32.40
N GLN A 711 37.68 49.24 32.45
CA GLN A 711 38.26 50.19 33.42
C GLN A 711 37.83 51.63 33.15
N ALA A 712 37.75 52.04 31.86
CA ALA A 712 37.23 53.35 31.48
C ALA A 712 35.72 53.50 31.78
N ALA A 713 34.92 52.46 31.60
CA ALA A 713 33.52 52.48 32.00
C ALA A 713 33.28 52.47 33.50
N ALA A 714 34.15 51.79 34.28
CA ALA A 714 34.12 51.78 35.73
C ALA A 714 34.62 53.14 36.32
N GLY A 715 35.55 53.81 35.65
CA GLY A 715 35.99 55.16 36.03
C GLY A 715 34.95 56.25 35.72
N ALA A 716 34.12 56.07 34.77
CA ALA A 716 33.04 57.00 34.39
C ALA A 716 31.82 56.91 35.33
N SER A 717 31.59 55.73 35.95
CA SER A 717 30.50 55.55 36.94
C SER A 717 30.85 56.00 38.36
N GLY A 718 32.15 56.32 38.66
CA GLY A 718 32.60 56.80 40.01
C GLY A 718 32.58 58.32 40.17
N ALA A 719 32.14 59.10 39.14
CA ALA A 719 32.18 60.57 39.21
C ALA A 719 30.80 61.26 39.37
N ALA A 720 29.75 60.49 39.67
CA ALA A 720 28.35 60.98 39.70
C ALA A 720 27.63 60.80 41.05
N ASP A 721 28.40 60.79 42.21
CA ASP A 721 27.76 60.84 43.52
C ASP A 721 28.59 61.74 44.45
N ALA A 722 28.37 63.06 44.36
CA ALA A 722 28.58 64.01 45.40
C ALA A 722 27.29 64.76 45.70
N PRO A 723 26.73 64.73 46.92
CA PRO A 723 25.49 65.42 47.22
C PRO A 723 25.74 66.95 47.30
N PRO A 724 24.77 67.82 46.88
CA PRO A 724 24.86 69.21 47.06
C PRO A 724 24.67 69.52 48.58
N ALA A 725 25.57 70.35 49.17
CA ALA A 725 25.38 70.94 50.44
C ALA A 725 24.37 72.05 50.42
N GLU A 726 23.51 72.09 51.45
CA GLU A 726 22.41 73.01 51.86
C GLU A 726 21.11 72.88 51.03
#